data_40dd1143cc62634c7ffe5331ad74d651
#
_entry.id   40dd1143cc62634c7ffe5331ad74d651
#
_cell.length_a   1.000
_cell.length_b   1.000
_cell.length_c   1.000
_cell.angle_alpha   90.00
_cell.angle_beta   90.00
_cell.angle_gamma   90.00
#
_symmetry.space_group_name_H-M   'P 1'
#
loop_
_entity.id
_entity.type
_entity.pdbx_description
1 polymer ?
#
loop_
_entity_poly.entity_id
_entity_poly.type
_entity_poly.pdbx_seq_one_letter_code
_entity_poly.pdbx_strand_id
1 'polypeptide(L)'
;MVFSYSTGPVLAAAGQPTAGTLAVTPNAASKVGDIIMVLVANADTAGSDWTMPSPWSRVMASASAGSGKLFVFTKPFVSGETSYDLTRTGSDGWKIVALTISGADTSAAPVIGAIGTRAASGGSYTTTAPSITTPAANYTAMYIAMERTNATDTAPTINNGFTTVLDIHNETGDGNPNALFVADKAIPVAGAVGATTATFTNSHSTNSNAFLFGLAEKSGSGSTTPSATVVAGATGRNLGSNTLTIGLPPGIAAGDLLVAAAVIGSTSAPTSDSAAKGWWDFGGIAFNTRSWKVYARVYNPATPASDYTLTQNASAFARWVSVAIRNHGVTASTDIQFGTQWLRGNNGGSQGKIIAPSITTPGAGRLVLALTGEASSATGAYTVTNANGFTLATDGTEDGSAIEWATIWYKSLAVAGASGDMELNWASTPSLNGIGVQMSIPPGATAPAPATGRIGGHAITYAGETALNIGAAKLNGTAISVVLYNSAGTQELQRKTMTVDSTSQWGNVSFTGLTADTVYSVKFEVDGTMQTDVQIVRAKTKKLAGVPVSFVTVGGSCQLTASNNPIYRAMADKNPEFIAHMGDLHYADPTTAAAWRTAVNSSLTASNFQYLTERVPFNWTWDNHDRIILDAGASASPLNMGYTDPATNTQWRTFSGDAGDYLSSDTAGRMWRVGRVMFIQTDQWTMKDDPDAVAEPRTFLGAAQKQAFKNALQLANDSADVALVVWWSSWTTLNNGNGRWNSFPAETTELEAFIDARPALKKKMVLIGGDSHSLQVDSGTRSGSSFRFKGMPSLNVSGFNRSSTSGGDGNVGWDIANGSLINAGIPEQGWGGYSHLSITDNGKELRFRWEARRVHQLTSTTYEEDTIAFFERSYGTDVQNAYMGGTQAKFVSQGNTRLWSREEKGSAYTPGSVA
;
A
#
# COMPACT_ATOMS: atom_id res chain seq x y z
N MET A 1 6.61 0.33 20.07
CA MET A 1 7.62 0.40 19.00
C MET A 1 8.85 1.02 19.61
N VAL A 2 10.04 0.54 19.29
CA VAL A 2 11.28 1.23 19.70
C VAL A 2 11.60 2.24 18.61
N PHE A 3 12.03 3.45 18.97
CA PHE A 3 12.47 4.42 18.00
C PHE A 3 13.64 3.89 17.19
N SER A 4 13.71 4.27 15.93
CA SER A 4 14.91 4.11 15.13
C SER A 4 15.53 5.48 14.86
N TYR A 5 16.86 5.53 14.87
CA TYR A 5 17.62 6.76 14.76
C TYR A 5 18.55 6.73 13.58
N SER A 6 18.66 7.87 12.90
CA SER A 6 19.70 8.07 11.90
C SER A 6 20.20 9.52 11.97
N THR A 7 21.48 9.71 11.71
CA THR A 7 22.11 11.04 11.78
C THR A 7 22.41 11.58 10.40
N GLY A 8 22.21 12.89 10.23
CA GLY A 8 22.79 13.67 9.14
C GLY A 8 24.29 13.93 9.38
N PRO A 9 24.95 14.60 8.44
CA PRO A 9 26.35 15.01 8.61
C PRO A 9 26.54 15.85 9.88
N VAL A 10 27.62 15.58 10.60
CA VAL A 10 28.04 16.42 11.73
C VAL A 10 28.73 17.65 11.17
N LEU A 11 28.29 18.84 11.58
CA LEU A 11 28.94 20.09 11.27
C LEU A 11 29.68 20.59 12.51
N ALA A 12 30.94 21.03 12.37
CA ALA A 12 31.72 21.57 13.45
C ALA A 12 32.65 22.71 12.98
N ALA A 13 32.86 23.70 13.81
CA ALA A 13 33.86 24.72 13.56
C ALA A 13 34.49 25.22 14.87
N ALA A 14 35.83 25.28 14.91
CA ALA A 14 36.59 25.91 15.95
C ALA A 14 36.79 27.42 15.66
N GLY A 15 35.95 28.25 16.22
CA GLY A 15 36.05 29.69 16.14
C GLY A 15 36.01 30.24 14.73
N GLN A 16 34.90 30.65 14.25
CA GLN A 16 34.67 31.33 12.97
C GLN A 16 33.24 31.84 12.84
N PRO A 17 33.01 32.59 11.80
CA PRO A 17 32.93 34.03 11.78
C PRO A 17 31.62 34.54 12.31
N THR A 18 31.56 35.84 12.49
CA THR A 18 30.34 36.64 12.71
C THR A 18 29.09 36.09 12.09
N ALA A 19 27.95 36.27 12.79
CA ALA A 19 26.57 36.02 12.42
C ALA A 19 26.31 35.54 10.98
N GLY A 20 25.67 34.37 10.82
CA GLY A 20 25.39 33.81 9.50
C GLY A 20 24.37 32.65 9.55
N THR A 21 23.95 32.21 8.38
CA THR A 21 23.05 31.06 8.22
C THR A 21 23.88 29.82 7.83
N LEU A 22 23.59 28.70 8.47
CA LEU A 22 24.20 27.41 8.21
C LEU A 22 23.12 26.43 7.69
N ALA A 23 23.43 25.71 6.64
CA ALA A 23 22.58 24.65 6.14
C ALA A 23 22.83 23.36 6.91
N VAL A 24 21.82 22.88 7.62
CA VAL A 24 21.84 21.60 8.33
C VAL A 24 21.09 20.57 7.51
N THR A 25 21.72 19.46 7.18
CA THR A 25 21.16 18.42 6.31
C THR A 25 20.61 17.26 7.15
N PRO A 26 19.34 16.85 6.98
CA PRO A 26 18.81 15.64 7.59
C PRO A 26 19.46 14.39 6.97
N ASN A 27 19.22 13.23 7.59
CA ASN A 27 19.62 11.98 6.97
C ASN A 27 18.84 11.76 5.66
N ALA A 28 19.51 11.26 4.62
CA ALA A 28 18.88 11.01 3.32
C ALA A 28 17.74 9.95 3.36
N ALA A 29 17.69 9.12 4.42
CA ALA A 29 16.64 8.15 4.65
C ALA A 29 15.42 8.71 5.41
N SER A 30 15.40 10.00 5.77
CA SER A 30 14.28 10.65 6.47
C SER A 30 13.02 10.65 5.62
N LYS A 31 11.87 10.37 6.23
CA LYS A 31 10.56 10.26 5.55
C LYS A 31 9.45 10.93 6.36
N VAL A 32 8.37 11.26 5.68
CA VAL A 32 7.19 11.87 6.31
C VAL A 32 6.70 11.03 7.50
N GLY A 33 6.54 11.68 8.64
CA GLY A 33 6.20 11.05 9.91
C GLY A 33 7.38 10.87 10.87
N ASP A 34 8.61 11.13 10.43
CA ASP A 34 9.77 11.23 11.30
C ASP A 34 9.82 12.60 12.01
N ILE A 35 10.47 12.66 13.15
CA ILE A 35 10.85 13.93 13.78
C ILE A 35 12.32 14.22 13.45
N ILE A 36 12.58 15.40 12.96
CA ILE A 36 13.96 15.91 12.86
C ILE A 36 14.28 16.71 14.11
N MET A 37 15.34 16.32 14.79
CA MET A 37 15.88 17.02 15.95
C MET A 37 17.26 17.60 15.60
N VAL A 38 17.39 18.91 15.64
CA VAL A 38 18.68 19.58 15.45
C VAL A 38 19.27 19.93 16.82
N LEU A 39 20.43 19.36 17.09
CA LEU A 39 21.21 19.56 18.31
C LEU A 39 22.39 20.50 18.04
N VAL A 40 22.54 21.54 18.85
CA VAL A 40 23.61 22.51 18.74
C VAL A 40 24.33 22.61 20.08
N ALA A 41 25.58 22.20 20.14
CA ALA A 41 26.49 22.50 21.22
C ALA A 41 27.30 23.74 20.86
N ASN A 42 27.24 24.78 21.71
CA ASN A 42 27.94 26.03 21.51
C ASN A 42 28.83 26.38 22.71
N ALA A 43 30.06 26.78 22.45
CA ALA A 43 31.08 27.07 23.47
C ALA A 43 30.98 28.47 24.11
N ASP A 44 29.90 29.18 23.90
CA ASP A 44 29.79 30.60 24.20
C ASP A 44 29.71 30.98 25.67
N THR A 45 30.37 32.09 26.00
CA THR A 45 30.31 32.73 27.29
C THR A 45 29.37 33.95 27.37
N ALA A 46 29.00 34.57 26.26
CA ALA A 46 28.16 35.77 26.25
C ALA A 46 27.39 35.97 24.95
N GLY A 47 26.12 35.72 24.97
CA GLY A 47 25.17 36.34 24.04
C GLY A 47 24.88 35.65 22.70
N SER A 48 25.54 34.55 22.33
CA SER A 48 25.21 33.83 21.11
C SER A 48 23.85 33.14 21.23
N ASP A 49 22.98 33.36 20.27
CA ASP A 49 21.70 32.68 20.13
C ASP A 49 21.62 31.96 18.79
N TRP A 50 20.85 30.88 18.76
CA TRP A 50 20.60 30.11 17.57
C TRP A 50 19.09 30.04 17.31
N THR A 51 18.70 30.27 16.08
CA THR A 51 17.28 30.27 15.68
C THR A 51 17.08 29.52 14.41
N MET A 52 15.91 28.90 14.29
CA MET A 52 15.41 28.29 13.05
C MET A 52 14.09 28.93 12.65
N PRO A 53 13.81 29.08 11.35
CA PRO A 53 12.56 29.67 10.88
C PRO A 53 11.35 28.78 11.24
N SER A 54 10.15 29.40 11.28
CA SER A 54 8.92 28.60 11.39
C SER A 54 8.86 27.55 10.27
N PRO A 55 8.42 26.30 10.52
CA PRO A 55 7.66 25.83 11.69
C PRO A 55 8.52 25.11 12.76
N TRP A 56 9.82 25.36 12.85
CA TRP A 56 10.65 24.75 13.87
C TRP A 56 10.28 25.20 15.28
N SER A 57 10.24 24.26 16.22
CA SER A 57 10.07 24.52 17.64
C SER A 57 11.41 24.44 18.35
N ARG A 58 11.84 25.51 19.03
CA ARG A 58 12.97 25.49 19.94
C ARG A 58 12.52 24.88 21.27
N VAL A 59 12.88 23.62 21.51
CA VAL A 59 12.45 22.88 22.70
C VAL A 59 13.35 23.14 23.90
N MET A 60 14.62 23.51 23.65
CA MET A 60 15.58 23.82 24.71
C MET A 60 16.57 24.87 24.26
N ALA A 61 16.85 25.81 25.16
CA ALA A 61 18.02 26.67 25.14
C ALA A 61 18.53 26.78 26.56
N SER A 62 19.70 26.21 26.84
CA SER A 62 20.26 26.31 28.17
C SER A 62 20.73 27.74 28.43
N ALA A 63 20.20 28.34 29.49
CA ALA A 63 20.75 29.59 30.01
C ALA A 63 21.86 29.22 31.00
N SER A 64 23.13 29.36 30.63
CA SER A 64 24.22 29.22 31.61
C SER A 64 24.92 30.50 31.84
N ALA A 65 25.23 30.77 33.09
CA ALA A 65 26.07 31.86 33.52
C ALA A 65 27.57 31.49 33.39
N GLY A 66 27.99 31.01 32.23
CA GLY A 66 29.39 30.69 31.93
C GLY A 66 29.57 29.50 31.01
N SER A 67 30.08 29.73 29.84
CA SER A 67 30.78 28.87 28.89
C SER A 67 30.11 27.52 28.45
N GLY A 68 29.04 27.57 27.70
CA GLY A 68 28.50 26.49 26.89
C GLY A 68 26.97 26.45 26.92
N LYS A 69 26.36 26.46 25.77
CA LYS A 69 24.90 26.38 25.58
C LYS A 69 24.52 25.20 24.71
N LEU A 70 23.48 24.49 25.12
CA LEU A 70 22.85 23.47 24.35
C LEU A 70 21.51 24.02 23.78
N PHE A 71 21.34 23.96 22.47
CA PHE A 71 20.09 24.28 21.82
C PHE A 71 19.54 23.02 21.16
N VAL A 72 18.23 22.82 21.28
CA VAL A 72 17.52 21.70 20.67
C VAL A 72 16.32 22.25 19.95
N PHE A 73 16.22 21.93 18.67
CA PHE A 73 15.11 22.28 17.80
C PHE A 73 14.48 21.01 17.26
N THR A 74 13.17 20.98 17.16
CA THR A 74 12.43 19.85 16.57
C THR A 74 11.38 20.30 15.57
N LYS A 75 11.14 19.46 14.58
CA LYS A 75 9.98 19.58 13.70
C LYS A 75 9.67 18.23 13.07
N PRO A 76 8.41 17.96 12.65
CA PRO A 76 8.10 16.86 11.75
C PRO A 76 8.79 17.04 10.39
N PHE A 77 9.28 15.94 9.82
CA PHE A 77 9.86 15.92 8.47
C PHE A 77 8.78 16.07 7.41
N VAL A 78 9.03 16.93 6.42
CA VAL A 78 8.17 17.12 5.24
C VAL A 78 8.91 16.64 4.00
N SER A 79 8.18 15.96 3.09
CA SER A 79 8.76 15.43 1.86
C SER A 79 9.42 16.54 1.01
N GLY A 80 10.60 16.24 0.50
CA GLY A 80 11.37 17.18 -0.35
C GLY A 80 12.33 18.09 0.40
N GLU A 81 12.37 18.05 1.73
CA GLU A 81 13.33 18.81 2.53
C GLU A 81 14.72 18.17 2.45
N THR A 82 15.69 18.92 1.99
CA THR A 82 17.08 18.47 1.83
C THR A 82 18.05 19.21 2.74
N SER A 83 17.67 20.38 3.24
CA SER A 83 18.46 21.17 4.18
C SER A 83 17.58 22.14 4.97
N TYR A 84 18.09 22.62 6.09
CA TYR A 84 17.44 23.56 7.01
C TYR A 84 18.36 24.72 7.34
N ASP A 85 17.85 25.94 7.25
CA ASP A 85 18.60 27.15 7.54
C ASP A 85 18.61 27.42 9.05
N LEU A 86 19.74 27.21 9.70
CA LEU A 86 19.97 27.51 11.09
C LEU A 86 20.74 28.86 11.18
N THR A 87 20.11 29.87 11.76
CA THR A 87 20.70 31.23 11.87
C THR A 87 21.32 31.43 13.24
N ARG A 88 22.46 32.06 13.26
CA ARG A 88 23.30 32.29 14.44
C ARG A 88 23.61 33.77 14.64
N THR A 89 23.68 34.15 15.92
CA THR A 89 24.32 35.40 16.37
C THR A 89 25.54 35.03 17.24
N GLY A 90 26.72 35.60 16.99
CA GLY A 90 27.95 35.35 17.76
C GLY A 90 29.05 34.58 17.01
N SER A 91 30.22 34.42 17.60
CA SER A 91 31.46 33.97 16.95
C SER A 91 32.15 32.76 17.59
N ASP A 92 31.48 32.01 18.46
CA ASP A 92 32.09 30.91 19.22
C ASP A 92 32.10 29.57 18.49
N GLY A 93 32.95 28.64 18.93
CA GLY A 93 33.00 27.26 18.43
C GLY A 93 31.70 26.51 18.70
N TRP A 94 31.29 25.68 17.74
CA TRP A 94 30.00 24.92 17.79
C TRP A 94 30.10 23.56 17.13
N LYS A 95 29.26 22.63 17.56
CA LYS A 95 28.93 21.37 16.89
C LYS A 95 27.42 21.26 16.65
N ILE A 96 27.04 20.80 15.48
CA ILE A 96 25.65 20.68 15.09
C ILE A 96 25.44 19.30 14.44
N VAL A 97 24.33 18.65 14.77
CA VAL A 97 23.88 17.43 14.11
C VAL A 97 22.37 17.41 13.99
N ALA A 98 21.85 16.92 12.87
CA ALA A 98 20.46 16.56 12.72
C ALA A 98 20.28 15.07 13.03
N LEU A 99 19.45 14.77 14.01
CA LEU A 99 19.03 13.42 14.37
C LEU A 99 17.64 13.20 13.82
N THR A 100 17.45 12.18 12.98
CA THR A 100 16.14 11.75 12.51
C THR A 100 15.61 10.67 13.43
N ILE A 101 14.41 10.85 13.96
CA ILE A 101 13.73 9.95 14.88
C ILE A 101 12.48 9.41 14.22
N SER A 102 12.49 8.14 13.87
CA SER A 102 11.33 7.45 13.32
C SER A 102 10.55 6.70 14.40
N GLY A 103 9.24 6.69 14.30
CA GLY A 103 8.34 6.04 15.25
C GLY A 103 7.78 6.96 16.35
N ALA A 104 8.10 8.24 16.33
CA ALA A 104 7.54 9.22 17.25
C ALA A 104 6.14 9.69 16.81
N ASP A 105 5.28 9.98 17.78
CA ASP A 105 3.98 10.63 17.55
C ASP A 105 4.19 12.13 17.35
N THR A 106 4.10 12.58 16.11
CA THR A 106 4.28 13.99 15.74
C THR A 106 3.12 14.90 16.20
N SER A 107 2.01 14.31 16.65
CA SER A 107 0.85 15.06 17.17
C SER A 107 0.90 15.28 18.67
N ALA A 108 1.71 14.48 19.40
CA ALA A 108 1.86 14.62 20.84
C ALA A 108 2.91 15.66 21.21
N ALA A 109 2.59 16.51 22.17
CA ALA A 109 3.57 17.46 22.70
C ALA A 109 4.71 16.71 23.42
N PRO A 110 5.97 17.07 23.19
CA PRO A 110 7.10 16.46 23.89
C PRO A 110 7.07 16.85 25.38
N VAL A 111 7.58 15.96 26.22
CA VAL A 111 7.84 16.25 27.66
C VAL A 111 9.28 16.76 27.78
N ILE A 112 9.44 17.96 28.30
CA ILE A 112 10.74 18.64 28.39
C ILE A 112 11.11 18.76 29.85
N GLY A 113 12.27 18.18 30.24
CA GLY A 113 12.81 18.26 31.58
C GLY A 113 13.57 19.58 31.85
N ALA A 114 13.78 19.85 33.11
CA ALA A 114 14.67 20.93 33.53
C ALA A 114 16.15 20.62 33.15
N ILE A 115 16.94 21.68 33.03
CA ILE A 115 18.37 21.53 32.79
C ILE A 115 19.04 21.06 34.07
N GLY A 116 19.84 20.02 33.95
CA GLY A 116 20.57 19.45 35.02
C GLY A 116 21.96 20.09 35.23
N THR A 117 22.50 19.81 36.37
CA THR A 117 23.78 20.36 36.82
C THR A 117 24.88 19.30 36.82
N ARG A 118 26.09 19.78 36.77
CA ARG A 118 27.32 19.02 36.90
C ARG A 118 27.76 18.89 38.36
N ALA A 119 28.27 17.70 38.72
CA ALA A 119 29.07 17.49 39.91
C ALA A 119 30.44 16.90 39.53
N ALA A 120 31.50 17.39 40.13
CA ALA A 120 32.84 16.88 39.94
C ALA A 120 33.30 16.05 41.15
N SER A 121 33.97 14.91 40.93
CA SER A 121 34.54 14.05 41.96
C SER A 121 35.77 13.33 41.40
N GLY A 122 36.95 13.68 41.90
CA GLY A 122 38.18 12.85 41.84
C GLY A 122 38.62 12.41 40.46
N GLY A 123 38.67 13.28 39.45
CA GLY A 123 39.14 12.92 38.09
C GLY A 123 38.08 12.42 37.12
N SER A 124 36.82 12.24 37.56
CA SER A 124 35.64 12.05 36.74
C SER A 124 34.60 13.09 37.13
N TYR A 125 33.64 13.37 36.23
CA TYR A 125 32.51 14.22 36.57
C TYR A 125 31.22 13.62 36.05
N THR A 126 30.11 14.01 36.66
CA THR A 126 28.80 13.55 36.33
C THR A 126 27.92 14.71 35.91
N THR A 127 27.15 14.55 34.89
CA THR A 127 26.07 15.47 34.50
C THR A 127 24.74 14.80 34.70
N THR A 128 23.90 15.39 35.56
CA THR A 128 22.61 14.80 35.94
C THR A 128 21.48 15.59 35.30
N ALA A 129 20.70 14.96 34.49
CA ALA A 129 19.40 15.46 34.02
C ALA A 129 18.35 15.18 35.09
N PRO A 130 17.56 16.17 35.54
CA PRO A 130 16.46 15.96 36.49
C PRO A 130 15.40 15.02 35.93
N SER A 131 14.61 14.40 36.82
CA SER A 131 13.51 13.52 36.44
C SER A 131 12.45 14.23 35.61
N ILE A 132 11.83 13.50 34.68
CA ILE A 132 10.59 13.90 34.00
C ILE A 132 9.48 12.92 34.33
N THR A 133 8.23 13.35 34.17
CA THR A 133 7.08 12.45 34.30
C THR A 133 6.39 12.36 32.95
N THR A 134 6.29 11.15 32.39
CA THR A 134 5.54 10.90 31.17
C THR A 134 4.04 10.82 31.48
N PRO A 135 3.18 11.56 30.76
CA PRO A 135 1.74 11.63 31.06
C PRO A 135 0.97 10.37 30.66
N ALA A 136 1.55 9.54 29.79
CA ALA A 136 0.94 8.31 29.31
C ALA A 136 1.99 7.21 29.16
N ALA A 137 1.53 5.98 28.92
CA ALA A 137 2.39 4.86 28.54
C ALA A 137 2.98 5.06 27.11
N ASN A 138 3.97 4.27 26.78
CA ASN A 138 4.63 4.27 25.46
C ASN A 138 5.28 5.61 25.12
N TYR A 139 6.13 6.08 25.99
CA TYR A 139 7.06 7.16 25.71
C TYR A 139 8.49 6.60 25.58
N THR A 140 9.32 7.29 24.83
CA THR A 140 10.76 7.12 24.89
C THR A 140 11.36 8.37 25.51
N ALA A 141 12.08 8.20 26.62
CA ALA A 141 12.85 9.26 27.26
C ALA A 141 14.25 9.31 26.64
N MET A 142 14.68 10.50 26.24
CA MET A 142 16.01 10.76 25.73
C MET A 142 16.79 11.58 26.74
N TYR A 143 17.98 11.12 27.11
CA TYR A 143 18.95 11.91 27.83
C TYR A 143 19.81 12.65 26.79
N ILE A 144 19.78 13.95 26.79
CA ILE A 144 20.53 14.81 25.86
C ILE A 144 21.51 15.64 26.65
N ALA A 145 22.78 15.53 26.32
CA ALA A 145 23.83 16.28 27.00
C ALA A 145 24.78 16.94 26.01
N MET A 146 25.26 18.08 26.41
CA MET A 146 26.38 18.77 25.79
C MET A 146 27.49 18.90 26.83
N GLU A 147 28.69 18.74 26.35
CA GLU A 147 29.90 18.90 27.16
C GLU A 147 30.97 19.69 26.44
N ARG A 148 31.78 20.44 27.20
CA ARG A 148 33.01 21.04 26.72
C ARG A 148 34.17 20.15 27.12
N THR A 149 34.77 19.41 26.17
CA THR A 149 35.84 18.43 26.41
C THR A 149 37.19 18.88 25.85
N ASN A 150 38.28 18.29 26.33
CA ASN A 150 39.54 18.27 25.62
C ASN A 150 39.76 16.89 24.98
N ALA A 151 40.53 16.82 23.95
CA ALA A 151 40.71 15.84 22.91
C ALA A 151 40.87 14.32 23.26
N THR A 152 40.63 13.84 24.48
CA THR A 152 40.93 12.46 24.89
C THR A 152 39.81 11.73 25.67
N ASP A 153 38.59 12.21 25.63
CA ASP A 153 37.51 11.63 26.43
C ASP A 153 36.96 10.36 25.81
N THR A 154 36.63 9.38 26.67
CA THR A 154 35.95 8.16 26.27
C THR A 154 34.44 8.33 26.43
N ALA A 155 33.65 7.52 25.70
CA ALA A 155 32.21 7.50 25.81
C ALA A 155 31.71 7.44 27.26
N PRO A 156 30.76 8.27 27.67
CA PRO A 156 30.28 8.30 29.04
C PRO A 156 29.50 7.03 29.38
N THR A 157 29.58 6.65 30.67
CA THR A 157 28.65 5.64 31.21
C THR A 157 27.39 6.32 31.73
N ILE A 158 26.23 5.79 31.32
CA ILE A 158 24.94 6.34 31.74
C ILE A 158 24.20 5.37 32.63
N ASN A 159 23.50 5.87 33.65
CA ASN A 159 22.70 5.06 34.56
C ASN A 159 21.23 4.92 34.11
N ASN A 160 20.41 4.32 34.98
CA ASN A 160 18.95 4.16 34.78
C ASN A 160 18.53 3.38 33.53
N GLY A 161 19.43 2.57 32.94
CA GLY A 161 19.10 1.69 31.80
C GLY A 161 18.84 2.44 30.49
N PHE A 162 19.48 3.57 30.29
CA PHE A 162 19.56 4.25 29.01
C PHE A 162 20.61 3.60 28.10
N THR A 163 20.35 3.60 26.81
CA THR A 163 21.24 3.09 25.76
C THR A 163 21.76 4.25 24.90
N THR A 164 23.04 4.28 24.61
CA THR A 164 23.64 5.34 23.77
C THR A 164 23.09 5.28 22.34
N VAL A 165 22.60 6.42 21.86
CA VAL A 165 22.08 6.65 20.51
C VAL A 165 23.10 7.42 19.66
N LEU A 166 23.70 8.44 20.25
CA LEU A 166 24.64 9.34 19.61
C LEU A 166 25.72 9.72 20.58
N ASP A 167 26.97 9.65 20.14
CA ASP A 167 28.14 10.05 20.90
C ASP A 167 29.13 10.72 19.95
N ILE A 168 29.18 12.05 20.00
CA ILE A 168 30.04 12.87 19.17
C ILE A 168 31.08 13.51 20.08
N HIS A 169 32.16 12.78 20.32
CA HIS A 169 33.35 13.29 20.99
C HIS A 169 34.26 14.11 20.03
N ASN A 170 35.30 14.64 20.56
CA ASN A 170 36.26 15.42 19.79
C ASN A 170 36.95 14.52 18.75
N GLU A 171 36.62 14.65 17.49
CA GLU A 171 37.43 14.07 16.42
C GLU A 171 38.77 14.83 16.40
N THR A 172 39.87 14.11 16.46
CA THR A 172 41.22 14.66 16.46
C THR A 172 41.42 15.59 15.26
N GLY A 173 41.48 16.89 15.50
CA GLY A 173 41.88 17.90 14.51
C GLY A 173 40.90 19.05 14.24
N ASP A 174 39.67 19.03 14.74
CA ASP A 174 38.72 20.14 14.52
C ASP A 174 38.88 21.33 15.48
N GLY A 175 39.70 21.19 16.53
CA GLY A 175 39.98 22.24 17.52
C GLY A 175 38.74 22.68 18.32
N ASN A 176 37.61 21.98 18.21
CA ASN A 176 36.36 22.34 18.86
C ASN A 176 36.16 21.50 20.14
N PRO A 177 36.11 22.10 21.31
CA PRO A 177 36.03 21.40 22.58
C PRO A 177 34.62 20.92 22.97
N ASN A 178 33.64 20.94 22.08
CA ASN A 178 32.26 20.56 22.39
C ASN A 178 31.95 19.12 22.00
N ALA A 179 31.26 18.38 22.87
CA ALA A 179 30.71 17.07 22.61
C ALA A 179 29.17 17.11 22.70
N LEU A 180 28.54 16.27 21.92
CA LEU A 180 27.11 15.99 21.99
C LEU A 180 26.89 14.53 22.31
N PHE A 181 26.04 14.26 23.28
CA PHE A 181 25.72 12.91 23.71
C PHE A 181 24.21 12.74 23.80
N VAL A 182 23.65 11.65 23.22
CA VAL A 182 22.24 11.29 23.32
C VAL A 182 22.16 9.82 23.68
N ALA A 183 21.32 9.51 24.66
CA ALA A 183 20.94 8.15 24.99
C ALA A 183 19.43 8.07 25.18
N ASP A 184 18.83 6.91 24.95
CA ASP A 184 17.41 6.72 25.06
C ASP A 184 17.01 5.58 25.99
N LYS A 185 15.73 5.59 26.41
CA LYS A 185 15.10 4.55 27.18
C LYS A 185 13.59 4.50 26.89
N ALA A 186 13.08 3.33 26.55
CA ALA A 186 11.63 3.12 26.44
C ALA A 186 10.93 3.18 27.81
N ILE A 187 9.82 3.89 27.87
CA ILE A 187 8.95 4.05 29.08
C ILE A 187 7.57 3.45 28.77
N PRO A 188 7.42 2.14 28.98
CA PRO A 188 6.18 1.44 28.60
C PRO A 188 4.97 1.76 29.48
N VAL A 189 5.17 2.36 30.64
CA VAL A 189 4.12 2.73 31.60
C VAL A 189 4.27 4.19 31.97
N ALA A 190 3.14 4.92 32.02
CA ALA A 190 3.14 6.31 32.47
C ALA A 190 3.78 6.46 33.87
N GLY A 191 4.59 7.47 34.05
CA GLY A 191 5.20 7.70 35.34
C GLY A 191 6.52 8.47 35.29
N ALA A 192 7.17 8.54 36.46
CA ALA A 192 8.43 9.25 36.62
C ALA A 192 9.59 8.47 35.98
N VAL A 193 10.33 9.15 35.13
CA VAL A 193 11.68 8.75 34.74
C VAL A 193 12.64 9.41 35.71
N GLY A 194 13.28 8.62 36.55
CA GLY A 194 14.19 9.13 37.60
C GLY A 194 15.30 10.01 37.03
N ALA A 195 15.89 10.82 37.87
CA ALA A 195 17.07 11.64 37.50
C ALA A 195 18.15 10.73 36.90
N THR A 196 18.65 11.10 35.71
CA THR A 196 19.55 10.29 34.91
C THR A 196 20.91 10.96 34.87
N THR A 197 21.96 10.21 35.16
CA THR A 197 23.34 10.72 35.27
C THR A 197 24.21 10.02 34.24
N ALA A 198 24.96 10.81 33.48
CA ALA A 198 26.09 10.34 32.68
C ALA A 198 27.39 10.67 33.41
N THR A 199 28.30 9.70 33.46
CA THR A 199 29.63 9.83 34.07
C THR A 199 30.69 9.85 32.98
N PHE A 200 31.47 10.91 32.93
CA PHE A 200 32.53 11.12 31.97
C PHE A 200 33.87 10.92 32.67
N THR A 201 34.78 10.21 32.02
CA THR A 201 36.13 9.92 32.56
C THR A 201 37.12 10.91 31.97
N ASN A 202 37.39 11.95 32.59
CA ASN A 202 38.58 12.87 32.51
C ASN A 202 38.19 14.28 32.96
N SER A 203 39.12 14.99 33.54
CA SER A 203 38.92 16.14 34.42
C SER A 203 38.92 17.48 33.69
N HIS A 204 38.21 17.65 32.59
CA HIS A 204 38.41 18.87 31.80
C HIS A 204 37.16 19.64 31.50
N SER A 205 36.30 20.04 32.16
CA SER A 205 35.43 21.16 31.81
C SER A 205 34.71 21.71 33.03
N THR A 206 34.52 22.99 33.01
CA THR A 206 33.71 23.65 34.03
C THR A 206 32.23 23.64 33.69
N ASN A 207 31.83 23.16 32.49
CA ASN A 207 30.46 23.35 32.00
C ASN A 207 29.93 22.19 31.18
N SER A 208 28.95 21.52 31.70
CA SER A 208 28.11 20.56 30.98
C SER A 208 26.65 20.80 31.31
N ASN A 209 25.77 20.59 30.32
CA ASN A 209 24.35 20.72 30.44
C ASN A 209 23.71 19.42 29.97
N ALA A 210 22.72 18.91 30.72
CA ALA A 210 21.92 17.79 30.30
C ALA A 210 20.44 17.98 30.71
N PHE A 211 19.54 17.35 29.96
CA PHE A 211 18.14 17.29 30.31
C PHE A 211 17.51 16.00 29.74
N LEU A 212 16.40 15.62 30.33
CA LEU A 212 15.55 14.55 29.77
C LEU A 212 14.51 15.15 28.84
N PHE A 213 14.31 14.46 27.72
CA PHE A 213 13.35 14.82 26.71
C PHE A 213 12.49 13.60 26.37
N GLY A 214 11.18 13.67 26.59
CA GLY A 214 10.26 12.56 26.35
C GLY A 214 9.48 12.77 25.06
N LEU A 215 9.51 11.81 24.16
CA LEU A 215 8.65 11.74 23.00
C LEU A 215 7.64 10.61 23.18
N ALA A 216 6.37 10.88 22.89
CA ALA A 216 5.40 9.83 22.75
C ALA A 216 5.80 8.95 21.55
N GLU A 217 5.79 7.64 21.75
CA GLU A 217 5.84 6.74 20.62
C GLU A 217 4.54 6.94 19.84
N LYS A 218 4.66 7.09 18.52
CA LYS A 218 3.47 7.05 17.68
C LYS A 218 2.73 5.79 18.08
N SER A 219 1.54 5.97 18.68
CA SER A 219 0.66 4.86 18.93
C SER A 219 0.44 4.23 17.54
N GLY A 220 1.33 3.33 17.21
CA GLY A 220 0.96 2.28 16.29
C GLY A 220 -0.30 1.83 16.92
N SER A 221 -1.45 2.04 16.25
CA SER A 221 -2.68 1.40 16.62
C SER A 221 -2.24 0.09 17.23
N GLY A 222 -2.55 -0.15 18.50
CA GLY A 222 -2.05 -1.32 19.20
C GLY A 222 -2.62 -2.58 18.57
N SER A 223 -2.25 -2.76 17.33
CA SER A 223 -2.20 -3.99 16.64
C SER A 223 -1.13 -4.75 17.38
N THR A 224 -1.54 -5.46 18.40
CA THR A 224 -0.92 -6.74 18.70
C THR A 224 -1.05 -7.50 17.39
N THR A 225 -0.07 -7.27 16.46
CA THR A 225 0.13 -8.20 15.36
C THR A 225 0.17 -9.54 16.05
N PRO A 226 -0.76 -10.48 15.82
CA PRO A 226 -0.69 -11.75 16.47
C PRO A 226 0.66 -12.29 16.07
N SER A 227 1.58 -12.39 17.04
CA SER A 227 2.88 -12.98 16.80
C SER A 227 2.62 -14.33 16.18
N ALA A 228 3.34 -14.68 15.12
CA ALA A 228 3.29 -16.01 14.58
C ALA A 228 3.53 -16.98 15.74
N THR A 229 2.64 -17.96 15.91
CA THR A 229 2.65 -18.87 17.06
C THR A 229 2.74 -20.29 16.59
N VAL A 230 3.59 -21.07 17.24
CA VAL A 230 3.62 -22.53 17.06
C VAL A 230 2.36 -23.12 17.71
N VAL A 231 1.55 -23.80 16.89
CA VAL A 231 0.31 -24.44 17.35
C VAL A 231 0.59 -25.82 17.93
N ALA A 232 1.33 -26.63 17.17
CA ALA A 232 1.70 -28.00 17.54
C ALA A 232 2.86 -28.47 16.69
N GLY A 233 3.53 -29.52 17.14
CA GLY A 233 4.53 -30.27 16.40
C GLY A 233 4.10 -31.70 16.16
N ALA A 234 4.68 -32.31 15.13
CA ALA A 234 4.60 -33.77 14.87
C ALA A 234 5.95 -34.32 14.47
N THR A 235 6.16 -35.56 14.70
CA THR A 235 7.40 -36.28 14.38
C THR A 235 7.10 -37.65 13.82
N GLY A 236 8.01 -38.17 13.04
CA GLY A 236 7.86 -39.48 12.49
C GLY A 236 9.09 -39.97 11.74
N ARG A 237 8.99 -41.20 11.24
CA ARG A 237 10.06 -41.81 10.45
C ARG A 237 9.50 -42.60 9.27
N ASN A 238 10.33 -42.72 8.24
CA ASN A 238 10.10 -43.61 7.12
C ASN A 238 11.21 -44.71 7.12
N LEU A 239 10.82 -45.96 7.01
CA LEU A 239 11.72 -47.08 7.07
C LEU A 239 12.01 -47.58 5.65
N GLY A 240 13.18 -47.25 5.09
CA GLY A 240 13.68 -47.82 3.85
C GLY A 240 12.76 -47.67 2.65
N SER A 241 12.11 -46.52 2.51
CA SER A 241 11.13 -46.21 1.44
C SER A 241 11.70 -45.22 0.43
N ASN A 242 11.18 -45.24 -0.80
CA ASN A 242 11.44 -44.20 -1.81
C ASN A 242 10.58 -42.95 -1.60
N THR A 243 9.83 -42.88 -0.51
CA THR A 243 8.94 -41.75 -0.19
C THR A 243 9.21 -41.27 1.22
N LEU A 244 9.07 -39.95 1.40
CA LEU A 244 9.09 -39.25 2.67
C LEU A 244 7.69 -38.70 2.94
N THR A 245 6.93 -39.33 3.84
CA THR A 245 5.62 -38.86 4.24
C THR A 245 5.76 -37.98 5.47
N ILE A 246 5.46 -36.67 5.32
CA ILE A 246 5.48 -35.69 6.39
C ILE A 246 4.13 -35.70 7.09
N GLY A 247 4.12 -36.02 8.37
CA GLY A 247 2.90 -36.01 9.18
C GLY A 247 2.44 -34.58 9.52
N LEU A 248 1.14 -34.42 9.59
CA LEU A 248 0.51 -33.16 9.96
C LEU A 248 0.47 -33.01 11.49
N PRO A 249 0.89 -31.88 12.06
CA PRO A 249 0.73 -31.58 13.48
C PRO A 249 -0.74 -31.59 13.90
N PRO A 250 -1.07 -32.07 15.12
CA PRO A 250 -2.44 -32.05 15.60
C PRO A 250 -2.96 -30.61 15.72
N GLY A 251 -4.22 -30.39 15.34
CA GLY A 251 -4.85 -29.07 15.43
C GLY A 251 -4.43 -28.07 14.34
N ILE A 252 -3.69 -28.51 13.31
CA ILE A 252 -3.41 -27.68 12.15
C ILE A 252 -4.71 -27.28 11.45
N ALA A 253 -4.84 -26.01 11.07
CA ALA A 253 -6.02 -25.44 10.43
C ALA A 253 -5.68 -24.82 9.07
N ALA A 254 -6.70 -24.64 8.24
CA ALA A 254 -6.53 -23.98 6.94
C ALA A 254 -5.82 -22.63 7.10
N GLY A 255 -4.79 -22.40 6.30
CA GLY A 255 -3.98 -21.18 6.35
C GLY A 255 -2.81 -21.20 7.32
N ASP A 256 -2.64 -22.25 8.16
CA ASP A 256 -1.43 -22.39 8.97
C ASP A 256 -0.20 -22.68 8.06
N LEU A 257 0.96 -22.17 8.43
CA LEU A 257 2.22 -22.53 7.77
C LEU A 257 2.74 -23.85 8.36
N LEU A 258 2.86 -24.86 7.55
CA LEU A 258 3.52 -26.11 7.89
C LEU A 258 5.00 -26.01 7.52
N VAL A 259 5.88 -26.13 8.52
CA VAL A 259 7.33 -26.23 8.32
C VAL A 259 7.79 -27.62 8.72
N ALA A 260 8.57 -28.25 7.87
CA ALA A 260 9.11 -29.58 8.11
C ALA A 260 10.62 -29.63 7.89
N ALA A 261 11.32 -30.36 8.75
CA ALA A 261 12.74 -30.68 8.62
C ALA A 261 12.94 -32.18 8.60
N ALA A 262 13.82 -32.65 7.74
CA ALA A 262 14.09 -34.09 7.62
C ALA A 262 15.57 -34.38 7.50
N VAL A 263 16.04 -35.41 8.24
CA VAL A 263 17.35 -36.08 8.06
C VAL A 263 17.09 -37.37 7.30
N ILE A 264 17.81 -37.56 6.20
CA ILE A 264 17.57 -38.67 5.28
C ILE A 264 18.84 -39.51 5.18
N GLY A 265 18.74 -40.81 5.35
CA GLY A 265 19.82 -41.78 5.35
C GLY A 265 20.46 -42.04 3.98
N SER A 266 20.48 -41.05 3.09
CA SER A 266 21.13 -41.14 1.78
C SER A 266 21.74 -39.76 1.42
N THR A 267 22.88 -39.79 0.72
CA THR A 267 23.52 -38.59 0.15
C THR A 267 22.77 -38.05 -1.05
N SER A 268 21.89 -38.84 -1.65
CA SER A 268 21.04 -38.39 -2.74
C SER A 268 19.95 -37.50 -2.16
N ALA A 269 19.98 -36.22 -2.51
CA ALA A 269 18.94 -35.28 -2.10
C ALA A 269 17.54 -35.80 -2.51
N PRO A 270 16.50 -35.62 -1.68
CA PRO A 270 15.15 -35.93 -2.11
C PRO A 270 14.81 -35.13 -3.36
N THR A 271 14.08 -35.74 -4.25
CA THR A 271 13.78 -35.17 -5.55
C THR A 271 12.80 -34.06 -5.54
N SER A 272 12.82 -33.43 -6.59
CA SER A 272 12.12 -32.50 -7.41
C SER A 272 10.59 -32.45 -7.43
N ASP A 273 9.84 -33.31 -6.74
CA ASP A 273 8.38 -33.27 -6.74
C ASP A 273 7.78 -32.33 -5.64
N SER A 274 8.64 -31.80 -4.78
CA SER A 274 8.20 -30.86 -3.73
C SER A 274 7.50 -29.63 -4.30
N ALA A 275 8.06 -29.02 -5.33
CA ALA A 275 7.46 -27.85 -5.98
C ALA A 275 6.13 -28.19 -6.67
N ALA A 276 6.05 -29.34 -7.37
CA ALA A 276 4.81 -29.81 -8.01
C ALA A 276 3.70 -30.12 -6.99
N LYS A 277 4.08 -30.43 -5.76
CA LYS A 277 3.19 -30.69 -4.62
C LYS A 277 2.97 -29.45 -3.73
N GLY A 278 3.38 -28.25 -4.18
CA GLY A 278 3.15 -26.99 -3.49
C GLY A 278 4.02 -26.76 -2.26
N TRP A 279 5.17 -27.44 -2.15
CA TRP A 279 6.15 -27.20 -1.10
C TRP A 279 7.23 -26.23 -1.57
N TRP A 280 7.62 -25.32 -0.71
CA TRP A 280 8.83 -24.54 -0.85
C TRP A 280 10.01 -25.33 -0.30
N ASP A 281 11.05 -25.56 -1.10
CA ASP A 281 12.28 -26.23 -0.71
C ASP A 281 13.33 -25.17 -0.39
N PHE A 282 13.72 -25.07 0.87
CA PHE A 282 14.77 -24.14 1.34
C PHE A 282 16.18 -24.70 1.17
N GLY A 283 16.30 -25.71 0.33
CA GLY A 283 17.55 -26.37 0.08
C GLY A 283 17.86 -27.48 1.09
N GLY A 284 19.03 -28.04 0.95
CA GLY A 284 19.52 -29.07 1.82
C GLY A 284 21.00 -29.27 1.61
N ILE A 285 21.62 -29.90 2.58
CA ILE A 285 23.05 -30.23 2.54
C ILE A 285 23.19 -31.73 2.63
N ALA A 286 24.01 -32.29 1.74
CA ALA A 286 24.52 -33.66 1.90
C ALA A 286 25.72 -33.60 2.85
N PHE A 287 25.73 -34.45 3.87
CA PHE A 287 26.82 -34.57 4.79
C PHE A 287 27.13 -36.04 5.04
N ASN A 288 28.38 -36.45 4.71
CA ASN A 288 28.82 -37.83 4.77
C ASN A 288 27.86 -38.76 3.98
N THR A 289 27.12 -39.65 4.62
CA THR A 289 26.16 -40.59 4.01
C THR A 289 24.70 -40.18 4.18
N ARG A 290 24.46 -38.94 4.51
CA ARG A 290 23.14 -38.38 4.85
C ARG A 290 22.83 -37.12 4.08
N SER A 291 21.58 -36.74 4.02
CA SER A 291 21.11 -35.43 3.56
C SER A 291 20.12 -34.82 4.55
N TRP A 292 20.13 -33.49 4.58
CA TRP A 292 19.21 -32.69 5.36
C TRP A 292 18.36 -31.87 4.43
N LYS A 293 17.08 -31.74 4.74
CA LYS A 293 16.14 -30.93 3.96
C LYS A 293 15.19 -30.18 4.86
N VAL A 294 14.82 -28.94 4.44
CA VAL A 294 13.80 -28.12 5.07
C VAL A 294 12.76 -27.72 4.03
N TYR A 295 11.50 -27.94 4.37
CA TYR A 295 10.35 -27.64 3.54
C TYR A 295 9.35 -26.77 4.28
N ALA A 296 8.62 -25.93 3.56
CA ALA A 296 7.43 -25.28 4.10
C ALA A 296 6.32 -25.17 3.05
N ARG A 297 5.08 -25.08 3.51
CA ARG A 297 3.90 -24.77 2.70
C ARG A 297 2.79 -24.20 3.56
N VAL A 298 1.88 -23.44 2.96
CA VAL A 298 0.62 -23.08 3.63
C VAL A 298 -0.33 -24.27 3.56
N TYR A 299 -0.88 -24.64 4.71
CA TYR A 299 -1.78 -25.79 4.79
C TYR A 299 -3.16 -25.48 4.22
N ASN A 300 -3.64 -26.35 3.34
CA ASN A 300 -4.98 -26.34 2.80
C ASN A 300 -5.63 -27.72 3.01
N PRO A 301 -6.74 -27.84 3.73
CA PRO A 301 -7.39 -29.12 3.98
C PRO A 301 -7.94 -29.82 2.72
N ALA A 302 -8.13 -29.08 1.63
CA ALA A 302 -8.51 -29.66 0.34
C ALA A 302 -7.32 -30.28 -0.41
N THR A 303 -6.07 -30.13 0.09
CA THR A 303 -4.89 -30.73 -0.53
C THR A 303 -4.93 -32.25 -0.41
N PRO A 304 -4.71 -33.01 -1.49
CA PRO A 304 -4.64 -34.45 -1.42
C PRO A 304 -3.57 -34.96 -0.44
N ALA A 305 -3.87 -36.03 0.28
CA ALA A 305 -2.91 -36.64 1.21
C ALA A 305 -1.59 -37.09 0.53
N SER A 306 -1.63 -37.42 -0.75
CA SER A 306 -0.46 -37.70 -1.58
C SER A 306 0.56 -36.58 -1.67
N ASP A 307 0.11 -35.31 -1.53
CA ASP A 307 0.97 -34.15 -1.62
C ASP A 307 1.84 -33.93 -0.38
N TYR A 308 1.54 -34.63 0.72
CA TYR A 308 2.38 -34.67 1.91
C TYR A 308 3.41 -35.81 1.86
N THR A 309 3.41 -36.63 0.82
CA THR A 309 4.37 -37.69 0.55
C THR A 309 5.29 -37.30 -0.58
N LEU A 310 6.54 -36.91 -0.26
CA LEU A 310 7.56 -36.53 -1.23
C LEU A 310 8.31 -37.77 -1.76
N THR A 311 8.71 -37.73 -3.01
CA THR A 311 9.50 -38.84 -3.62
C THR A 311 10.97 -38.65 -3.27
N GLN A 312 11.64 -39.75 -2.89
CA GLN A 312 13.08 -39.81 -2.66
C GLN A 312 13.78 -40.50 -3.84
N ASN A 313 15.01 -40.07 -4.14
CA ASN A 313 15.81 -40.66 -5.24
C ASN A 313 16.26 -42.10 -4.95
N ALA A 314 16.29 -42.52 -3.69
CA ALA A 314 16.68 -43.86 -3.29
C ALA A 314 15.88 -44.30 -2.07
N SER A 315 15.71 -45.58 -1.91
CA SER A 315 15.16 -46.12 -0.68
C SER A 315 16.10 -45.83 0.48
N ALA A 316 15.63 -45.00 1.40
CA ALA A 316 16.41 -44.56 2.55
C ALA A 316 15.56 -44.43 3.80
N PHE A 317 16.19 -44.59 4.96
CA PHE A 317 15.58 -44.19 6.23
C PHE A 317 15.49 -42.67 6.28
N ALA A 318 14.44 -42.14 6.85
CA ALA A 318 14.32 -40.74 7.09
C ALA A 318 13.61 -40.48 8.42
N ARG A 319 14.12 -39.50 9.16
CA ARG A 319 13.46 -38.93 10.34
C ARG A 319 13.00 -37.53 9.99
N TRP A 320 11.77 -37.21 10.33
CA TRP A 320 11.23 -35.91 10.11
C TRP A 320 10.54 -35.34 11.35
N VAL A 321 10.53 -34.01 11.43
CA VAL A 321 9.76 -33.23 12.38
C VAL A 321 9.01 -32.14 11.61
N SER A 322 7.80 -31.81 12.04
CA SER A 322 7.03 -30.69 11.46
C SER A 322 6.35 -29.87 12.53
N VAL A 323 6.11 -28.62 12.25
CA VAL A 323 5.35 -27.70 13.12
C VAL A 323 4.31 -26.93 12.30
N ALA A 324 3.16 -26.70 12.91
CA ALA A 324 2.13 -25.79 12.39
C ALA A 324 2.28 -24.41 13.05
N ILE A 325 2.29 -23.36 12.23
CA ILE A 325 2.46 -21.99 12.67
C ILE A 325 1.25 -21.18 12.24
N ARG A 326 0.55 -20.63 13.19
CA ARG A 326 -0.63 -19.78 13.01
C ARG A 326 -0.26 -18.31 13.05
N ASN A 327 -1.10 -17.45 12.48
CA ASN A 327 -0.90 -15.99 12.48
C ASN A 327 0.42 -15.55 11.84
N HIS A 328 0.84 -16.21 10.77
CA HIS A 328 2.03 -15.89 9.99
C HIS A 328 1.68 -15.02 8.77
N GLY A 329 2.61 -14.18 8.33
CA GLY A 329 2.47 -13.34 7.14
C GLY A 329 3.11 -13.93 5.87
N VAL A 330 3.26 -15.25 5.82
CA VAL A 330 3.93 -15.92 4.69
C VAL A 330 2.93 -16.19 3.57
N THR A 331 3.20 -15.63 2.40
CA THR A 331 2.47 -15.84 1.15
C THR A 331 3.35 -16.49 0.07
N ALA A 332 4.66 -16.29 0.17
CA ALA A 332 5.67 -16.88 -0.71
C ALA A 332 6.90 -17.31 0.09
N SER A 333 7.75 -18.15 -0.51
CA SER A 333 9.01 -18.57 0.12
C SER A 333 9.96 -17.40 0.44
N THR A 334 9.90 -16.34 -0.32
CA THR A 334 10.69 -15.10 -0.13
C THR A 334 10.32 -14.32 1.14
N ASP A 335 9.16 -14.57 1.73
CA ASP A 335 8.74 -13.92 2.99
C ASP A 335 9.48 -14.53 4.19
N ILE A 336 10.01 -15.76 4.02
CA ILE A 336 10.76 -16.49 5.01
C ILE A 336 12.25 -16.17 4.84
N GLN A 337 12.84 -15.63 5.89
CA GLN A 337 14.30 -15.46 5.92
C GLN A 337 14.94 -16.77 6.41
N PHE A 338 15.80 -17.36 5.59
CA PHE A 338 16.55 -18.56 5.91
C PHE A 338 18.01 -18.20 6.22
N GLY A 339 18.50 -18.62 7.38
CA GLY A 339 19.84 -18.27 7.87
C GLY A 339 20.96 -19.12 7.29
N THR A 340 22.19 -18.80 7.70
CA THR A 340 23.38 -19.59 7.37
C THR A 340 23.28 -20.95 8.04
N GLN A 341 23.54 -22.00 7.29
CA GLN A 341 23.59 -23.36 7.79
C GLN A 341 24.96 -23.61 8.43
N TRP A 342 24.93 -24.14 9.65
CA TRP A 342 26.14 -24.62 10.34
C TRP A 342 26.26 -26.12 10.18
N LEU A 343 27.39 -26.57 9.69
CA LEU A 343 27.72 -27.98 9.53
C LEU A 343 28.88 -28.35 10.48
N ARG A 344 28.66 -29.40 11.24
CA ARG A 344 29.75 -30.02 11.96
C ARG A 344 30.45 -31.00 11.02
N GLY A 345 31.69 -30.69 10.63
CA GLY A 345 32.56 -31.58 9.87
C GLY A 345 33.30 -32.55 10.76
N ASN A 346 33.74 -33.65 10.17
CA ASN A 346 34.47 -34.76 10.82
C ASN A 346 35.92 -34.39 11.22
N ASN A 347 36.14 -33.17 11.76
CA ASN A 347 37.46 -32.73 12.18
C ASN A 347 37.75 -33.11 13.65
N GLY A 348 37.86 -34.38 13.97
CA GLY A 348 38.64 -34.96 15.10
C GLY A 348 38.62 -34.32 16.49
N GLY A 349 37.78 -33.36 16.74
CA GLY A 349 37.66 -32.57 17.99
C GLY A 349 36.48 -33.08 18.83
N SER A 350 36.71 -33.31 20.09
CA SER A 350 35.82 -33.87 21.11
C SER A 350 34.64 -32.98 21.55
N GLN A 351 34.02 -32.23 20.63
CA GLN A 351 32.90 -31.40 20.98
C GLN A 351 31.60 -31.86 20.33
N GLY A 352 30.73 -32.49 21.12
CA GLY A 352 29.38 -32.92 20.74
C GLY A 352 28.38 -31.79 20.55
N LYS A 353 28.74 -30.66 19.92
CA LYS A 353 27.94 -29.42 19.85
C LYS A 353 27.32 -29.22 18.47
N ILE A 354 26.02 -28.92 18.40
CA ILE A 354 25.33 -28.44 17.22
C ILE A 354 24.89 -26.99 17.48
N ILE A 355 25.15 -26.12 16.52
CA ILE A 355 24.79 -24.69 16.60
C ILE A 355 23.79 -24.40 15.48
N ALA A 356 22.64 -23.80 15.82
CA ALA A 356 21.81 -23.06 14.86
C ALA A 356 22.19 -21.58 14.95
N PRO A 357 22.99 -21.05 14.00
CA PRO A 357 23.55 -19.71 14.11
C PRO A 357 22.47 -18.63 14.11
N SER A 358 22.71 -17.58 14.88
CA SER A 358 21.85 -16.41 14.97
C SER A 358 21.53 -15.81 13.60
N ILE A 359 20.29 -15.39 13.39
CA ILE A 359 19.90 -14.53 12.27
C ILE A 359 19.46 -13.16 12.76
N THR A 360 19.72 -12.15 11.96
CA THR A 360 19.22 -10.80 12.23
C THR A 360 17.89 -10.62 11.51
N THR A 361 16.80 -10.46 12.27
CA THR A 361 15.47 -10.29 11.70
C THR A 361 15.24 -8.85 11.25
N PRO A 362 14.63 -8.62 10.06
CA PRO A 362 14.45 -7.28 9.51
C PRO A 362 13.25 -6.51 10.12
N GLY A 363 12.43 -7.17 10.94
CA GLY A 363 11.22 -6.58 11.51
C GLY A 363 10.86 -7.13 12.88
N ALA A 364 10.02 -6.41 13.60
CA ALA A 364 9.47 -6.81 14.90
C ALA A 364 8.39 -7.91 14.75
N GLY A 365 8.09 -8.61 15.84
CA GLY A 365 7.03 -9.61 15.92
C GLY A 365 7.31 -10.92 15.16
N ARG A 366 8.53 -11.13 14.70
CA ARG A 366 8.87 -12.35 13.93
C ARG A 366 9.05 -13.55 14.85
N LEU A 367 8.61 -14.72 14.36
CA LEU A 367 8.89 -16.01 14.95
C LEU A 367 10.18 -16.55 14.32
N VAL A 368 11.15 -16.93 15.13
CA VAL A 368 12.36 -17.59 14.69
C VAL A 368 12.27 -19.07 15.05
N LEU A 369 12.48 -19.95 14.08
CA LEU A 369 12.66 -21.37 14.28
C LEU A 369 14.15 -21.68 14.23
N ALA A 370 14.63 -22.45 15.20
CA ALA A 370 15.93 -23.11 15.13
C ALA A 370 15.71 -24.60 14.83
N LEU A 371 16.20 -25.03 13.68
CA LEU A 371 16.05 -26.39 13.19
C LEU A 371 17.41 -27.06 13.30
N THR A 372 17.45 -28.24 13.94
CA THR A 372 18.66 -29.05 14.08
C THR A 372 18.41 -30.46 13.65
N GLY A 373 19.45 -31.07 13.15
CA GLY A 373 19.41 -32.50 12.75
C GLY A 373 20.75 -33.15 12.90
N GLU A 374 20.75 -34.45 13.16
CA GLU A 374 21.97 -35.25 13.31
C GLU A 374 21.77 -36.69 12.80
N ALA A 375 22.86 -37.24 12.34
CA ALA A 375 22.99 -38.66 12.06
C ALA A 375 24.00 -39.24 13.06
N SER A 376 23.51 -40.03 14.03
CA SER A 376 24.32 -40.60 15.12
C SER A 376 24.23 -42.12 15.18
N SER A 377 25.32 -42.75 15.59
CA SER A 377 25.34 -44.17 15.94
C SER A 377 25.14 -44.41 17.44
N ALA A 378 24.94 -43.39 18.24
CA ALA A 378 24.84 -43.45 19.68
C ALA A 378 23.44 -43.10 20.18
N THR A 379 22.91 -43.96 21.03
CA THR A 379 21.70 -43.76 21.83
C THR A 379 22.03 -42.79 22.99
N GLY A 380 21.82 -41.50 22.83
CA GLY A 380 22.12 -40.53 23.88
C GLY A 380 21.22 -39.33 23.86
N ALA A 381 20.74 -38.93 25.04
CA ALA A 381 20.03 -37.69 25.21
C ALA A 381 20.93 -36.47 24.95
N TYR A 382 20.40 -35.46 24.26
CA TYR A 382 21.06 -34.18 24.12
C TYR A 382 20.74 -33.25 25.31
N THR A 383 21.63 -32.35 25.63
CA THR A 383 21.38 -31.26 26.56
C THR A 383 21.46 -29.92 25.86
N VAL A 384 20.55 -29.03 26.19
CA VAL A 384 20.61 -27.66 25.71
C VAL A 384 21.61 -26.88 26.52
N THR A 385 22.71 -26.49 25.90
CA THR A 385 23.76 -25.71 26.57
C THR A 385 23.52 -24.20 26.48
N ASN A 386 22.88 -23.75 25.43
CA ASN A 386 22.46 -22.35 25.27
C ASN A 386 21.15 -22.28 24.49
N ALA A 387 20.04 -22.13 25.21
CA ALA A 387 18.73 -22.01 24.57
C ALA A 387 18.47 -20.60 24.01
N ASN A 388 19.16 -19.56 24.53
CA ASN A 388 18.95 -18.17 24.13
C ASN A 388 17.46 -17.76 24.06
N GLY A 389 16.62 -18.34 24.94
CA GLY A 389 15.17 -18.10 24.96
C GLY A 389 14.36 -18.90 23.93
N PHE A 390 14.98 -19.88 23.25
CA PHE A 390 14.24 -20.81 22.41
C PHE A 390 13.51 -21.86 23.25
N THR A 391 12.30 -22.22 22.81
CA THR A 391 11.44 -23.27 23.40
C THR A 391 11.34 -24.43 22.44
N LEU A 392 11.39 -25.64 22.89
CA LEU A 392 11.21 -26.85 22.08
C LEU A 392 9.77 -26.92 21.53
N ALA A 393 9.63 -27.02 20.21
CA ALA A 393 8.35 -27.21 19.54
C ALA A 393 8.04 -28.68 19.29
N THR A 394 9.05 -29.43 18.83
CA THR A 394 8.93 -30.87 18.55
C THR A 394 10.30 -31.51 18.49
N ASP A 395 10.36 -32.74 18.90
CA ASP A 395 11.56 -33.55 19.00
C ASP A 395 11.29 -34.93 18.41
N GLY A 396 12.06 -35.29 17.39
CA GLY A 396 12.06 -36.60 16.76
C GLY A 396 13.05 -37.52 17.50
N THR A 397 12.91 -37.69 18.81
CA THR A 397 13.75 -38.60 19.61
C THR A 397 13.45 -40.07 19.32
N GLU A 398 14.34 -40.92 19.77
CA GLU A 398 14.49 -42.33 19.44
C GLU A 398 13.35 -43.28 19.86
N ASP A 399 13.20 -44.30 19.03
CA ASP A 399 12.58 -45.56 19.42
C ASP A 399 13.57 -46.77 19.43
N GLY A 400 14.84 -46.46 19.61
CA GLY A 400 15.87 -47.45 19.82
C GLY A 400 16.50 -48.14 18.58
N SER A 401 16.14 -47.79 17.36
CA SER A 401 16.58 -48.47 16.13
C SER A 401 17.05 -47.58 14.98
N ALA A 402 16.93 -46.27 15.05
CA ALA A 402 17.32 -45.35 13.98
C ALA A 402 18.37 -44.34 14.44
N ILE A 403 19.28 -44.06 13.52
CA ILE A 403 20.48 -43.27 13.73
C ILE A 403 20.26 -41.78 13.36
N GLU A 404 19.06 -41.40 12.91
CA GLU A 404 18.72 -40.03 12.50
C GLU A 404 17.74 -39.39 13.49
N TRP A 405 17.89 -38.11 13.73
CA TRP A 405 16.89 -37.31 14.43
C TRP A 405 16.96 -35.85 14.08
N ALA A 406 15.84 -35.16 14.37
CA ALA A 406 15.67 -33.78 14.08
C ALA A 406 14.87 -33.11 15.20
N THR A 407 15.13 -31.82 15.44
CA THR A 407 14.35 -31.00 16.37
C THR A 407 13.96 -29.65 15.74
N ILE A 408 12.85 -29.11 16.20
CA ILE A 408 12.46 -27.74 15.93
C ILE A 408 12.24 -26.99 17.24
N TRP A 409 12.91 -25.88 17.39
CA TRP A 409 12.80 -24.95 18.49
C TRP A 409 12.25 -23.62 17.96
N TYR A 410 11.60 -22.83 18.81
CA TYR A 410 11.05 -21.54 18.41
C TYR A 410 11.30 -20.45 19.45
N LYS A 411 11.34 -19.21 18.96
CA LYS A 411 11.47 -17.99 19.77
C LYS A 411 10.76 -16.84 19.07
N SER A 412 9.93 -16.10 19.79
CA SER A 412 9.34 -14.86 19.27
C SER A 412 10.26 -13.68 19.56
N LEU A 413 10.50 -12.85 18.54
CA LEU A 413 11.25 -11.62 18.68
C LEU A 413 10.30 -10.43 18.60
N ALA A 414 10.08 -9.78 19.73
CA ALA A 414 9.20 -8.60 19.83
C ALA A 414 9.73 -7.39 19.05
N VAL A 415 11.03 -7.33 18.81
CA VAL A 415 11.72 -6.28 18.07
C VAL A 415 12.64 -6.88 17.01
N ALA A 416 12.95 -6.10 15.96
CA ALA A 416 13.96 -6.48 14.97
C ALA A 416 15.34 -6.63 15.65
N GLY A 417 16.12 -7.60 15.23
CA GLY A 417 17.45 -7.82 15.79
C GLY A 417 17.95 -9.25 15.70
N ALA A 418 19.06 -9.51 16.34
CA ALA A 418 19.68 -10.82 16.39
C ALA A 418 18.90 -11.80 17.30
N SER A 419 18.68 -13.02 16.81
CA SER A 419 17.96 -14.07 17.56
C SER A 419 18.83 -14.70 18.65
N GLY A 420 20.14 -14.63 18.51
CA GLY A 420 21.11 -15.40 19.30
C GLY A 420 21.30 -16.84 18.79
N ASP A 421 22.48 -17.38 18.98
CA ASP A 421 22.79 -18.77 18.62
C ASP A 421 22.04 -19.73 19.54
N MET A 422 21.44 -20.78 18.98
CA MET A 422 20.87 -21.88 19.75
C MET A 422 21.82 -23.08 19.69
N GLU A 423 22.20 -23.61 20.86
CA GLU A 423 23.22 -24.62 20.96
C GLU A 423 22.74 -25.87 21.69
N LEU A 424 22.99 -27.01 21.08
CA LEU A 424 22.74 -28.34 21.66
C LEU A 424 24.09 -29.07 21.91
N ASN A 425 24.23 -29.73 23.05
CA ASN A 425 25.32 -30.61 23.36
C ASN A 425 24.83 -32.06 23.56
N TRP A 426 25.61 -32.98 23.05
CA TRP A 426 25.40 -34.42 23.23
C TRP A 426 26.18 -34.96 24.42
N ALA A 427 25.56 -35.87 25.16
CA ALA A 427 26.13 -36.50 26.34
C ALA A 427 27.24 -37.53 26.01
N SER A 428 27.32 -37.99 24.78
CA SER A 428 28.35 -38.95 24.31
C SER A 428 29.09 -38.36 23.13
N THR A 429 30.40 -38.65 23.03
CA THR A 429 31.27 -38.24 21.90
C THR A 429 31.00 -39.10 20.67
N PRO A 430 30.13 -38.75 19.80
CA PRO A 430 29.93 -39.52 18.57
C PRO A 430 30.76 -38.93 17.44
N SER A 431 31.24 -39.75 16.59
CA SER A 431 31.94 -39.43 15.34
C SER A 431 30.98 -38.84 14.30
N LEU A 432 30.36 -37.63 14.51
CA LEU A 432 29.10 -37.44 13.80
C LEU A 432 28.86 -36.06 13.25
N ASN A 433 28.05 -36.05 12.21
CA ASN A 433 27.68 -34.92 11.40
C ASN A 433 26.34 -34.35 11.87
N GLY A 434 26.38 -33.12 12.36
CA GLY A 434 25.18 -32.37 12.76
C GLY A 434 25.00 -31.12 11.93
N ILE A 435 23.77 -30.69 11.82
CA ILE A 435 23.38 -29.45 11.14
C ILE A 435 22.49 -28.62 12.03
N GLY A 436 22.68 -27.30 11.98
CA GLY A 436 21.81 -26.33 12.59
C GLY A 436 21.57 -25.13 11.67
N VAL A 437 20.36 -24.63 11.66
CA VAL A 437 19.97 -23.42 10.91
C VAL A 437 18.84 -22.73 11.63
N GLN A 438 18.76 -21.41 11.50
CA GLN A 438 17.58 -20.65 11.91
C GLN A 438 16.80 -20.16 10.68
N MET A 439 15.48 -20.08 10.82
CA MET A 439 14.61 -19.42 9.86
C MET A 439 13.67 -18.45 10.58
N SER A 440 13.42 -17.30 9.95
CA SER A 440 12.57 -16.26 10.52
C SER A 440 11.29 -16.12 9.71
N ILE A 441 10.16 -16.19 10.41
CA ILE A 441 8.82 -16.17 9.85
C ILE A 441 8.17 -14.84 10.23
N PRO A 442 7.68 -14.04 9.25
CA PRO A 442 6.99 -12.81 9.56
C PRO A 442 5.70 -13.08 10.34
N PRO A 443 5.30 -12.19 11.25
CA PRO A 443 3.97 -12.23 11.83
C PRO A 443 2.95 -12.11 10.70
N GLY A 444 1.80 -12.73 10.85
CA GLY A 444 0.65 -12.45 10.00
C GLY A 444 0.41 -10.95 10.02
N ALA A 445 0.19 -10.34 8.88
CA ALA A 445 -0.59 -9.13 8.89
C ALA A 445 -1.81 -9.46 9.74
N THR A 446 -2.07 -8.67 10.78
CA THR A 446 -3.21 -8.91 11.64
C THR A 446 -4.41 -9.23 10.76
N ALA A 447 -4.79 -10.51 10.65
CA ALA A 447 -6.22 -10.73 10.62
C ALA A 447 -6.68 -10.08 11.93
N PRO A 448 -7.50 -9.02 11.89
CA PRO A 448 -8.00 -8.47 13.13
C PRO A 448 -8.51 -9.66 13.90
N ALA A 449 -8.29 -9.68 15.22
CA ALA A 449 -9.05 -10.55 16.12
C ALA A 449 -10.46 -10.57 15.58
N PRO A 450 -11.21 -11.72 15.54
CA PRO A 450 -12.55 -11.73 15.01
C PRO A 450 -13.25 -10.56 15.71
N ALA A 451 -13.18 -9.42 15.04
CA ALA A 451 -13.57 -8.17 15.62
C ALA A 451 -15.06 -8.30 15.72
N THR A 452 -15.58 -8.12 16.90
CA THR A 452 -16.95 -7.73 17.09
C THR A 452 -17.22 -6.63 16.04
N GLY A 453 -17.66 -7.00 14.82
CA GLY A 453 -18.02 -6.13 13.73
C GLY A 453 -16.88 -5.51 12.89
N ARG A 454 -16.88 -5.75 11.59
CA ARG A 454 -15.92 -5.19 10.63
C ARG A 454 -16.56 -4.79 9.30
N ILE A 455 -16.05 -3.70 8.73
CA ILE A 455 -16.35 -3.24 7.37
C ILE A 455 -15.34 -3.86 6.41
N GLY A 456 -15.81 -4.27 5.25
CA GLY A 456 -15.01 -4.67 4.08
C GLY A 456 -14.85 -3.53 3.08
N GLY A 457 -15.09 -3.85 1.79
CA GLY A 457 -15.04 -2.86 0.71
C GLY A 457 -16.00 -1.72 0.96
N HIS A 458 -15.55 -0.50 0.70
CA HIS A 458 -16.33 0.72 0.88
C HIS A 458 -15.95 1.77 -0.17
N ALA A 459 -16.90 2.66 -0.47
CA ALA A 459 -16.67 3.72 -1.43
C ALA A 459 -17.65 4.90 -1.22
N ILE A 460 -17.30 6.05 -1.77
CA ILE A 460 -18.24 7.13 -2.02
C ILE A 460 -19.01 6.75 -3.28
N THR A 461 -20.21 6.20 -3.13
CA THR A 461 -21.00 5.66 -4.24
C THR A 461 -21.81 6.73 -5.00
N TYR A 462 -21.92 7.90 -4.40
CA TYR A 462 -22.50 9.10 -5.00
C TYR A 462 -21.97 10.37 -4.32
N ALA A 463 -21.69 11.37 -5.11
CA ALA A 463 -21.52 12.73 -4.65
C ALA A 463 -22.47 13.66 -5.43
N GLY A 464 -23.32 14.40 -4.72
CA GLY A 464 -24.13 15.51 -5.23
C GLY A 464 -23.53 16.86 -4.81
N GLU A 465 -24.21 17.94 -5.12
CA GLU A 465 -23.83 19.29 -4.66
C GLU A 465 -23.98 19.42 -3.14
N THR A 466 -25.03 18.83 -2.57
CA THR A 466 -25.38 18.94 -1.14
C THR A 466 -25.57 17.59 -0.46
N ALA A 467 -25.14 16.51 -1.09
CA ALA A 467 -25.33 15.16 -0.59
C ALA A 467 -24.14 14.24 -0.94
N LEU A 468 -23.93 13.22 -0.09
CA LEU A 468 -22.96 12.13 -0.28
C LEU A 468 -23.61 10.81 0.09
N ASN A 469 -23.47 9.79 -0.76
CA ASN A 469 -23.81 8.41 -0.40
C ASN A 469 -22.53 7.61 -0.16
N ILE A 470 -22.54 6.85 0.91
CA ILE A 470 -21.47 5.96 1.31
C ILE A 470 -21.99 4.53 1.29
N GLY A 471 -21.39 3.71 0.45
CA GLY A 471 -21.65 2.27 0.41
C GLY A 471 -20.56 1.49 1.14
N ALA A 472 -20.93 0.41 1.84
CA ALA A 472 -19.99 -0.47 2.48
C ALA A 472 -20.48 -1.91 2.58
N ALA A 473 -19.52 -2.85 2.60
CA ALA A 473 -19.74 -4.25 2.93
C ALA A 473 -19.63 -4.47 4.44
N LYS A 474 -20.57 -5.19 5.03
CA LYS A 474 -20.45 -5.71 6.40
C LYS A 474 -19.80 -7.09 6.33
N LEU A 475 -18.66 -7.26 6.96
CA LEU A 475 -18.03 -8.58 7.09
C LEU A 475 -18.57 -9.33 8.31
N ASN A 476 -18.74 -8.63 9.43
CA ASN A 476 -19.35 -9.18 10.65
C ASN A 476 -19.90 -8.04 11.52
N GLY A 477 -20.50 -8.35 12.66
CA GLY A 477 -21.13 -7.39 13.56
C GLY A 477 -22.64 -7.25 13.33
N THR A 478 -23.30 -6.45 14.16
CA THR A 478 -24.77 -6.27 14.15
C THR A 478 -25.21 -4.87 13.72
N ALA A 479 -24.52 -3.83 14.14
CA ALA A 479 -24.88 -2.44 13.85
C ALA A 479 -23.69 -1.66 13.30
N ILE A 480 -23.93 -0.91 12.22
CA ILE A 480 -22.94 -0.04 11.61
C ILE A 480 -23.42 1.41 11.72
N SER A 481 -22.59 2.27 12.32
CA SER A 481 -22.75 3.71 12.23
C SER A 481 -21.71 4.29 11.27
N VAL A 482 -22.16 5.16 10.40
CA VAL A 482 -21.31 5.93 9.47
C VAL A 482 -21.30 7.37 9.96
N VAL A 483 -20.14 7.91 10.20
CA VAL A 483 -19.95 9.20 10.84
C VAL A 483 -19.23 10.16 9.92
N LEU A 484 -19.90 11.25 9.56
CA LEU A 484 -19.35 12.32 8.74
C LEU A 484 -18.65 13.36 9.62
N TYR A 485 -17.45 13.69 9.26
CA TYR A 485 -16.62 14.72 9.92
C TYR A 485 -16.28 15.88 8.97
N ASN A 486 -15.81 16.96 9.55
CA ASN A 486 -15.13 18.01 8.81
C ASN A 486 -13.91 17.44 8.05
N SER A 487 -13.31 18.22 7.16
CA SER A 487 -12.16 17.78 6.34
C SER A 487 -10.95 17.36 7.17
N ALA A 488 -10.77 17.91 8.36
CA ALA A 488 -9.68 17.54 9.28
C ALA A 488 -9.97 16.25 10.06
N GLY A 489 -11.19 15.71 10.00
CA GLY A 489 -11.58 14.50 10.74
C GLY A 489 -11.68 14.68 12.26
N THR A 490 -11.80 15.94 12.73
CA THR A 490 -11.75 16.30 14.15
C THR A 490 -13.12 16.62 14.75
N GLN A 491 -14.06 17.08 13.92
CA GLN A 491 -15.41 17.46 14.35
C GLN A 491 -16.44 16.58 13.66
N GLU A 492 -17.24 15.84 14.44
CA GLU A 492 -18.40 15.11 13.95
C GLU A 492 -19.47 16.11 13.51
N LEU A 493 -19.99 15.94 12.30
CA LEU A 493 -21.04 16.77 11.71
C LEU A 493 -22.38 16.05 11.66
N GLN A 494 -22.36 14.79 11.20
CA GLN A 494 -23.55 13.95 11.11
C GLN A 494 -23.18 12.50 11.46
N ARG A 495 -24.12 11.79 12.07
CA ARG A 495 -24.01 10.35 12.34
C ARG A 495 -25.27 9.66 11.84
N LYS A 496 -25.11 8.55 11.14
CA LYS A 496 -26.25 7.76 10.63
C LYS A 496 -25.99 6.26 10.79
N THR A 497 -27.02 5.53 11.13
CA THR A 497 -26.99 4.07 11.13
C THR A 497 -27.16 3.56 9.69
N MET A 498 -26.29 2.67 9.25
CA MET A 498 -26.38 2.01 7.97
C MET A 498 -27.24 0.75 8.09
N THR A 499 -28.32 0.71 7.32
CA THR A 499 -29.08 -0.53 7.15
C THR A 499 -28.33 -1.44 6.20
N VAL A 500 -28.00 -2.63 6.66
CA VAL A 500 -27.33 -3.65 5.88
C VAL A 500 -28.33 -4.72 5.50
N ASP A 501 -28.44 -5.02 4.22
CA ASP A 501 -29.25 -6.12 3.72
C ASP A 501 -28.67 -7.46 4.21
N SER A 502 -29.51 -8.29 4.81
CA SER A 502 -29.08 -9.54 5.45
C SER A 502 -28.59 -10.59 4.45
N THR A 503 -29.02 -10.51 3.21
CA THR A 503 -28.65 -11.45 2.14
C THR A 503 -27.39 -11.00 1.43
N SER A 504 -27.36 -9.73 1.00
CA SER A 504 -26.21 -9.17 0.25
C SER A 504 -25.04 -8.81 1.15
N GLN A 505 -25.28 -8.54 2.44
CA GLN A 505 -24.31 -7.99 3.36
C GLN A 505 -23.76 -6.61 2.93
N TRP A 506 -24.46 -5.93 2.02
CA TRP A 506 -24.18 -4.56 1.60
C TRP A 506 -25.13 -3.59 2.27
N GLY A 507 -24.67 -2.37 2.48
CA GLY A 507 -25.48 -1.26 2.92
C GLY A 507 -24.98 0.06 2.36
N ASN A 508 -25.85 1.07 2.45
CA ASN A 508 -25.49 2.44 2.11
C ASN A 508 -26.11 3.42 3.11
N VAL A 509 -25.57 4.62 3.12
CA VAL A 509 -26.13 5.73 3.90
C VAL A 509 -25.95 7.03 3.13
N SER A 510 -26.97 7.91 3.22
CA SER A 510 -26.99 9.19 2.54
C SER A 510 -26.84 10.33 3.55
N PHE A 511 -25.84 11.18 3.37
CA PHE A 511 -25.69 12.46 4.07
C PHE A 511 -26.22 13.57 3.19
N THR A 512 -27.03 14.46 3.75
CA THR A 512 -27.69 15.57 3.04
C THR A 512 -27.51 16.89 3.80
N GLY A 513 -27.85 18.02 3.16
CA GLY A 513 -27.66 19.33 3.74
C GLY A 513 -26.21 19.78 3.83
N LEU A 514 -25.35 19.23 2.95
CA LEU A 514 -23.95 19.54 2.88
C LEU A 514 -23.69 20.81 2.03
N THR A 515 -22.51 21.38 2.16
CA THR A 515 -22.05 22.50 1.33
C THR A 515 -21.43 21.97 0.05
N ALA A 516 -21.72 22.62 -1.07
CA ALA A 516 -21.13 22.26 -2.38
C ALA A 516 -19.62 22.51 -2.39
N ASP A 517 -18.90 21.78 -3.26
CA ASP A 517 -17.44 21.87 -3.45
C ASP A 517 -16.63 21.75 -2.14
N THR A 518 -17.13 20.97 -1.20
CA THR A 518 -16.58 20.86 0.16
C THR A 518 -16.09 19.45 0.44
N VAL A 519 -14.91 19.35 1.05
CA VAL A 519 -14.30 18.09 1.46
C VAL A 519 -14.74 17.75 2.88
N TYR A 520 -15.11 16.49 3.07
CA TYR A 520 -15.44 15.85 4.34
C TYR A 520 -14.59 14.59 4.50
N SER A 521 -14.56 14.05 5.70
CA SER A 521 -14.06 12.70 5.96
C SER A 521 -15.14 11.83 6.58
N VAL A 522 -15.05 10.50 6.38
CA VAL A 522 -16.04 9.56 6.90
C VAL A 522 -15.32 8.46 7.66
N LYS A 523 -15.81 8.13 8.85
CA LYS A 523 -15.36 7.02 9.67
C LYS A 523 -16.51 6.04 9.89
N PHE A 524 -16.15 4.78 10.14
CA PHE A 524 -17.10 3.72 10.39
C PHE A 524 -16.98 3.23 11.83
N GLU A 525 -18.10 2.98 12.46
CA GLU A 525 -18.20 2.39 13.78
C GLU A 525 -19.07 1.12 13.69
N VAL A 526 -18.58 0.02 14.18
CA VAL A 526 -19.31 -1.25 14.17
C VAL A 526 -19.48 -1.70 15.63
N ASP A 527 -20.72 -2.00 15.99
CA ASP A 527 -21.11 -2.39 17.37
C ASP A 527 -20.55 -1.45 18.46
N GLY A 528 -20.57 -0.13 18.22
CA GLY A 528 -20.08 0.89 19.15
C GLY A 528 -18.55 1.09 19.13
N THR A 529 -17.82 0.36 18.26
CA THR A 529 -16.36 0.47 18.17
C THR A 529 -15.95 1.15 16.87
N MET A 530 -15.24 2.29 16.97
CA MET A 530 -14.70 3.02 15.82
C MET A 530 -13.64 2.19 15.09
N GLN A 531 -13.81 2.03 13.78
CA GLN A 531 -12.82 1.37 12.94
C GLN A 531 -11.69 2.39 12.63
N THR A 532 -10.47 2.09 13.05
CA THR A 532 -9.33 3.02 12.89
C THR A 532 -8.59 2.84 11.57
N ASP A 533 -8.76 1.69 10.94
CA ASP A 533 -8.11 1.28 9.69
C ASP A 533 -9.03 1.38 8.46
N VAL A 534 -10.30 1.78 8.67
CA VAL A 534 -11.31 1.89 7.62
C VAL A 534 -11.93 3.28 7.65
N GLN A 535 -11.66 4.09 6.65
CA GLN A 535 -12.17 5.46 6.57
C GLN A 535 -12.20 5.95 5.13
N ILE A 536 -13.03 6.96 4.86
CA ILE A 536 -12.96 7.75 3.64
C ILE A 536 -12.30 9.08 4.00
N VAL A 537 -11.11 9.29 3.49
CA VAL A 537 -10.27 10.45 3.86
C VAL A 537 -10.63 11.72 3.10
N ARG A 538 -11.30 11.58 1.94
CA ARG A 538 -11.73 12.73 1.12
C ARG A 538 -13.07 12.44 0.46
N ALA A 539 -14.17 12.63 1.21
CA ALA A 539 -15.52 12.63 0.67
C ALA A 539 -15.87 14.05 0.21
N LYS A 540 -15.83 14.30 -1.09
CA LYS A 540 -16.05 15.64 -1.63
C LYS A 540 -17.41 15.75 -2.30
N THR A 541 -18.19 16.78 -1.94
CA THR A 541 -19.40 17.17 -2.68
C THR A 541 -19.02 17.80 -4.02
N LYS A 542 -19.87 17.64 -5.01
CA LYS A 542 -19.66 18.21 -6.36
C LYS A 542 -19.67 19.74 -6.35
N LYS A 543 -18.98 20.31 -7.31
CA LYS A 543 -19.11 21.72 -7.69
C LYS A 543 -20.53 21.99 -8.23
N LEU A 544 -21.00 23.22 -8.05
CA LEU A 544 -22.33 23.62 -8.51
C LEU A 544 -22.51 23.42 -10.02
N ALA A 545 -23.69 22.94 -10.41
CA ALA A 545 -24.09 22.85 -11.81
C ALA A 545 -24.40 24.23 -12.41
N GLY A 546 -24.23 24.37 -13.72
CA GLY A 546 -24.58 25.55 -14.47
C GLY A 546 -23.63 26.74 -14.33
N VAL A 547 -22.65 26.68 -13.42
CA VAL A 547 -21.66 27.76 -13.23
C VAL A 547 -20.32 27.41 -13.88
N PRO A 548 -19.55 28.41 -14.36
CA PRO A 548 -18.21 28.17 -14.88
C PRO A 548 -17.27 27.68 -13.78
N VAL A 549 -16.72 26.45 -13.92
CA VAL A 549 -15.75 25.90 -12.98
C VAL A 549 -14.75 25.01 -13.72
N SER A 550 -13.50 25.07 -13.26
CA SER A 550 -12.44 24.19 -13.76
C SER A 550 -12.27 22.98 -12.83
N PHE A 551 -12.04 21.79 -13.40
CA PHE A 551 -11.87 20.55 -12.65
C PHE A 551 -11.21 19.46 -13.49
N VAL A 552 -10.86 18.38 -12.83
CA VAL A 552 -10.34 17.14 -13.42
C VAL A 552 -11.29 15.99 -13.10
N THR A 553 -11.43 15.04 -14.01
CA THR A 553 -12.04 13.74 -13.75
C THR A 553 -11.27 12.65 -14.47
N VAL A 554 -11.46 11.41 -14.03
CA VAL A 554 -10.77 10.24 -14.59
C VAL A 554 -11.78 9.13 -14.89
N GLY A 555 -11.39 8.21 -15.75
CA GLY A 555 -12.24 7.05 -16.05
C GLY A 555 -11.56 6.00 -16.89
N GLY A 556 -12.23 4.87 -17.04
CA GLY A 556 -11.78 3.72 -17.79
C GLY A 556 -12.53 2.47 -17.37
N SER A 557 -12.00 1.30 -17.72
CA SER A 557 -12.61 -0.01 -17.46
C SER A 557 -11.56 -1.10 -17.33
N CYS A 558 -11.98 -2.34 -17.08
CA CYS A 558 -11.20 -3.55 -17.26
C CYS A 558 -9.99 -3.64 -16.33
N GLN A 559 -10.26 -3.96 -15.06
CA GLN A 559 -9.23 -4.23 -14.06
C GLN A 559 -9.21 -5.71 -13.66
N LEU A 560 -8.03 -6.26 -13.39
CA LEU A 560 -7.92 -7.60 -12.82
C LEU A 560 -8.56 -7.67 -11.44
N THR A 561 -9.19 -8.81 -11.11
CA THR A 561 -9.78 -9.05 -9.78
C THR A 561 -8.76 -8.77 -8.69
N ALA A 562 -9.15 -8.01 -7.67
CA ALA A 562 -8.30 -7.61 -6.54
C ALA A 562 -6.99 -6.93 -6.95
N SER A 563 -7.01 -6.18 -8.04
CA SER A 563 -5.83 -5.51 -8.58
C SER A 563 -5.26 -4.48 -7.62
N ASN A 564 -3.98 -4.62 -7.33
CA ASN A 564 -3.21 -3.66 -6.54
C ASN A 564 -2.25 -2.80 -7.40
N ASN A 565 -2.59 -2.57 -8.66
CA ASN A 565 -1.79 -1.76 -9.58
C ASN A 565 -1.76 -0.28 -9.11
N PRO A 566 -0.61 0.40 -9.13
CA PRO A 566 -0.50 1.81 -8.73
C PRO A 566 -1.20 2.81 -9.65
N ILE A 567 -1.78 2.38 -10.78
CA ILE A 567 -2.64 3.22 -11.62
C ILE A 567 -3.76 3.90 -10.81
N TYR A 568 -4.29 3.21 -9.80
CA TYR A 568 -5.34 3.75 -8.94
C TYR A 568 -4.83 4.91 -8.08
N ARG A 569 -3.57 4.85 -7.64
CA ARG A 569 -2.90 5.98 -6.97
C ARG A 569 -2.69 7.13 -7.96
N ALA A 570 -2.20 6.84 -9.17
CA ALA A 570 -2.02 7.84 -10.20
C ALA A 570 -3.31 8.61 -10.51
N MET A 571 -4.43 7.90 -10.59
CA MET A 571 -5.75 8.52 -10.75
C MET A 571 -6.16 9.37 -9.54
N ALA A 572 -6.00 8.86 -8.31
CA ALA A 572 -6.37 9.56 -7.09
C ALA A 572 -5.53 10.84 -6.88
N ASP A 573 -4.24 10.78 -7.18
CA ASP A 573 -3.27 11.89 -7.02
C ASP A 573 -3.58 13.09 -7.96
N LYS A 574 -4.41 12.88 -9.01
CA LYS A 574 -4.95 13.99 -9.83
C LYS A 574 -6.05 14.78 -9.11
N ASN A 575 -6.49 14.34 -7.92
CA ASN A 575 -7.61 14.95 -7.17
C ASN A 575 -8.90 15.13 -8.00
N PRO A 576 -9.36 14.10 -8.72
CA PRO A 576 -10.51 14.23 -9.60
C PRO A 576 -11.82 14.44 -8.82
N GLU A 577 -12.82 15.06 -9.49
CA GLU A 577 -14.18 15.20 -8.96
C GLU A 577 -14.89 13.85 -8.82
N PHE A 578 -14.60 12.90 -9.71
CA PHE A 578 -15.10 11.53 -9.70
C PHE A 578 -14.25 10.62 -10.59
N ILE A 579 -14.40 9.32 -10.42
CA ILE A 579 -14.03 8.32 -11.41
C ILE A 579 -15.28 7.78 -12.10
N ALA A 580 -15.25 7.68 -13.44
CA ALA A 580 -16.22 6.93 -14.23
C ALA A 580 -15.64 5.54 -14.56
N HIS A 581 -16.06 4.53 -13.82
CA HIS A 581 -15.67 3.13 -14.05
C HIS A 581 -16.73 2.49 -14.97
N MET A 582 -16.32 2.10 -16.16
CA MET A 582 -17.20 1.63 -17.23
C MET A 582 -17.30 0.10 -17.29
N GLY A 583 -17.09 -0.55 -16.16
CA GLY A 583 -17.26 -1.99 -16.04
C GLY A 583 -15.97 -2.79 -16.03
N ASP A 584 -16.12 -4.10 -15.88
CA ASP A 584 -15.06 -5.06 -15.61
C ASP A 584 -14.23 -4.68 -14.38
N LEU A 585 -14.95 -4.52 -13.25
CA LEU A 585 -14.36 -4.33 -11.93
C LEU A 585 -13.60 -5.58 -11.45
N HIS A 586 -13.90 -6.72 -12.05
CA HIS A 586 -13.25 -8.00 -11.81
C HIS A 586 -13.40 -8.93 -13.02
N TYR A 587 -12.55 -9.96 -13.07
CA TYR A 587 -12.59 -11.05 -14.06
C TYR A 587 -12.78 -12.41 -13.36
N ALA A 588 -13.56 -12.43 -12.30
CA ALA A 588 -13.82 -13.65 -11.53
C ALA A 588 -14.96 -14.52 -12.15
N ASP A 589 -15.72 -13.96 -13.07
CA ASP A 589 -16.83 -14.59 -13.76
C ASP A 589 -17.76 -15.37 -12.81
N PRO A 590 -18.33 -14.70 -11.79
CA PRO A 590 -19.04 -15.36 -10.71
C PRO A 590 -20.35 -16.01 -11.20
N THR A 591 -20.62 -17.23 -10.74
CA THR A 591 -21.85 -17.97 -11.02
C THR A 591 -22.87 -17.90 -9.89
N THR A 592 -22.53 -17.23 -8.79
CA THR A 592 -23.42 -17.03 -7.64
C THR A 592 -23.30 -15.63 -7.07
N ALA A 593 -24.37 -15.15 -6.41
CA ALA A 593 -24.35 -13.87 -5.71
C ALA A 593 -23.26 -13.78 -4.62
N ALA A 594 -22.96 -14.90 -3.94
CA ALA A 594 -21.89 -14.93 -2.94
C ALA A 594 -20.50 -14.77 -3.57
N ALA A 595 -20.24 -15.44 -4.69
CA ALA A 595 -18.99 -15.30 -5.45
C ALA A 595 -18.85 -13.89 -6.01
N TRP A 596 -19.93 -13.29 -6.52
CA TRP A 596 -19.97 -11.91 -6.97
C TRP A 596 -19.57 -10.93 -5.86
N ARG A 597 -20.20 -11.04 -4.69
CA ARG A 597 -19.85 -10.21 -3.52
C ARG A 597 -18.38 -10.35 -3.13
N THR A 598 -17.86 -11.58 -3.15
CA THR A 598 -16.46 -11.84 -2.86
C THR A 598 -15.53 -11.15 -3.86
N ALA A 599 -15.83 -11.22 -5.16
CA ALA A 599 -15.04 -10.59 -6.21
C ALA A 599 -15.04 -9.06 -6.09
N VAL A 600 -16.22 -8.46 -5.94
CA VAL A 600 -16.37 -7.01 -5.73
C VAL A 600 -15.66 -6.55 -4.46
N ASN A 601 -15.89 -7.24 -3.33
CA ASN A 601 -15.25 -6.89 -2.07
C ASN A 601 -13.72 -7.01 -2.17
N SER A 602 -13.19 -8.04 -2.82
CA SER A 602 -11.75 -8.21 -3.02
C SER A 602 -11.16 -7.06 -3.86
N SER A 603 -11.87 -6.58 -4.87
CA SER A 603 -11.45 -5.43 -5.67
C SER A 603 -11.49 -4.14 -4.86
N LEU A 604 -12.56 -3.88 -4.09
CA LEU A 604 -12.70 -2.68 -3.26
C LEU A 604 -11.72 -2.64 -2.08
N THR A 605 -11.23 -3.78 -1.61
CA THR A 605 -10.26 -3.87 -0.50
C THR A 605 -8.80 -3.97 -0.96
N ALA A 606 -8.54 -4.08 -2.26
CA ALA A 606 -7.18 -4.00 -2.80
C ALA A 606 -6.59 -2.62 -2.50
N SER A 607 -5.44 -2.54 -1.82
CA SER A 607 -4.99 -1.33 -1.13
C SER A 607 -4.81 -0.10 -2.03
N ASN A 608 -4.40 -0.26 -3.29
CA ASN A 608 -4.31 0.87 -4.22
C ASN A 608 -5.67 1.29 -4.78
N PHE A 609 -6.58 0.33 -5.00
CA PHE A 609 -7.93 0.64 -5.43
C PHE A 609 -8.73 1.26 -4.27
N GLN A 610 -8.57 0.75 -3.06
CA GLN A 610 -9.13 1.35 -1.85
C GLN A 610 -8.62 2.79 -1.64
N TYR A 611 -7.31 3.03 -1.87
CA TYR A 611 -6.75 4.39 -1.84
C TYR A 611 -7.51 5.35 -2.77
N LEU A 612 -7.94 4.89 -3.94
CA LEU A 612 -8.76 5.67 -4.87
C LEU A 612 -10.18 5.87 -4.33
N THR A 613 -10.88 4.80 -3.94
CA THR A 613 -12.30 4.86 -3.52
C THR A 613 -12.53 5.59 -2.19
N GLU A 614 -11.50 5.69 -1.36
CA GLU A 614 -11.50 6.52 -0.14
C GLU A 614 -11.34 8.02 -0.40
N ARG A 615 -11.05 8.42 -1.62
CA ARG A 615 -10.72 9.81 -1.99
C ARG A 615 -11.57 10.38 -3.11
N VAL A 616 -12.13 9.50 -3.94
CA VAL A 616 -12.78 9.89 -5.19
C VAL A 616 -14.15 9.23 -5.28
N PRO A 617 -15.23 9.99 -5.56
CA PRO A 617 -16.54 9.42 -5.84
C PRO A 617 -16.49 8.41 -6.97
N PHE A 618 -17.04 7.22 -6.73
CA PHE A 618 -16.93 6.05 -7.58
C PHE A 618 -18.25 5.82 -8.35
N ASN A 619 -18.31 6.33 -9.58
CA ASN A 619 -19.42 6.10 -10.51
C ASN A 619 -19.11 4.85 -11.32
N TRP A 620 -19.77 3.74 -10.99
CA TRP A 620 -19.56 2.45 -11.60
C TRP A 620 -20.81 1.97 -12.34
N THR A 621 -20.61 1.50 -13.56
CA THR A 621 -21.58 0.73 -14.35
C THR A 621 -20.97 -0.61 -14.75
N TRP A 622 -21.77 -1.47 -15.37
CA TRP A 622 -21.33 -2.82 -15.72
C TRP A 622 -20.58 -2.92 -17.05
N ASP A 623 -19.76 -3.97 -17.14
CA ASP A 623 -19.43 -4.65 -18.38
C ASP A 623 -19.63 -6.17 -18.21
N ASN A 624 -19.23 -6.98 -19.20
CA ASN A 624 -19.59 -8.41 -19.26
C ASN A 624 -19.10 -9.23 -18.05
N HIS A 625 -17.92 -8.95 -17.51
CA HIS A 625 -17.38 -9.70 -16.39
C HIS A 625 -17.97 -9.32 -15.01
N ASP A 626 -18.68 -8.20 -14.92
CA ASP A 626 -19.27 -7.74 -13.65
C ASP A 626 -20.53 -8.49 -13.22
N ARG A 627 -21.04 -9.38 -14.02
CA ARG A 627 -22.35 -10.00 -13.82
C ARG A 627 -22.24 -11.41 -13.31
N ILE A 628 -23.30 -11.90 -12.69
CA ILE A 628 -23.42 -13.31 -12.31
C ILE A 628 -23.79 -14.11 -13.55
N ILE A 629 -22.97 -15.11 -13.89
CA ILE A 629 -23.19 -16.03 -15.00
C ILE A 629 -24.13 -17.13 -14.52
N LEU A 630 -25.36 -17.14 -15.00
CA LEU A 630 -26.41 -18.09 -14.55
C LEU A 630 -26.29 -19.48 -15.20
N ASP A 631 -25.68 -19.59 -16.39
CA ASP A 631 -25.52 -20.87 -17.09
C ASP A 631 -24.14 -21.50 -16.81
N ALA A 632 -24.13 -22.65 -16.16
CA ALA A 632 -22.93 -23.45 -15.95
C ALA A 632 -22.35 -23.91 -17.30
N GLY A 633 -21.27 -23.28 -17.75
CA GLY A 633 -20.62 -23.56 -19.05
C GLY A 633 -20.69 -22.41 -20.04
N ALA A 634 -21.45 -21.37 -19.79
CA ALA A 634 -21.38 -20.14 -20.55
C ALA A 634 -20.08 -19.41 -20.21
N SER A 635 -19.31 -19.05 -21.23
CA SER A 635 -18.19 -18.13 -21.04
C SER A 635 -18.72 -16.70 -20.88
N ALA A 636 -17.92 -15.81 -20.27
CA ALA A 636 -18.15 -14.36 -20.24
C ALA A 636 -18.06 -13.73 -21.67
N SER A 637 -18.65 -14.41 -22.66
CA SER A 637 -18.70 -13.93 -24.04
C SER A 637 -19.70 -12.77 -24.14
N PRO A 638 -19.38 -11.71 -24.86
CA PRO A 638 -20.31 -10.61 -25.16
C PRO A 638 -21.63 -11.07 -25.77
N LEU A 639 -21.67 -12.27 -26.33
CA LEU A 639 -22.85 -12.86 -26.98
C LEU A 639 -23.84 -13.52 -25.99
N ASN A 640 -23.33 -14.13 -24.92
CA ASN A 640 -24.10 -15.02 -24.06
C ASN A 640 -24.63 -14.33 -22.79
N MET A 641 -24.46 -13.04 -22.66
CA MET A 641 -24.79 -12.30 -21.46
C MET A 641 -26.03 -11.41 -21.60
N GLY A 642 -27.07 -11.98 -22.17
CA GLY A 642 -28.37 -11.30 -22.37
C GLY A 642 -29.28 -11.25 -21.16
N TYR A 643 -28.87 -11.71 -19.98
CA TYR A 643 -29.79 -11.77 -18.86
C TYR A 643 -29.31 -10.99 -17.65
N THR A 644 -30.11 -10.01 -17.29
CA THR A 644 -30.06 -9.39 -15.97
C THR A 644 -30.37 -10.45 -14.94
N ASP A 645 -29.38 -10.81 -14.13
CA ASP A 645 -29.75 -11.42 -12.87
C ASP A 645 -30.30 -10.30 -11.98
N PRO A 646 -31.60 -10.31 -11.65
CA PRO A 646 -32.21 -9.35 -10.75
C PRO A 646 -31.48 -9.24 -9.40
N ALA A 647 -30.85 -10.37 -8.98
CA ALA A 647 -30.08 -10.41 -7.75
C ALA A 647 -28.81 -9.54 -7.83
N THR A 648 -28.10 -9.53 -8.95
CA THR A 648 -26.91 -8.66 -9.13
C THR A 648 -27.32 -7.19 -9.05
N ASN A 649 -28.36 -6.80 -9.75
CA ASN A 649 -28.85 -5.42 -9.73
C ASN A 649 -29.31 -5.00 -8.34
N THR A 650 -30.03 -5.87 -7.64
CA THR A 650 -30.46 -5.61 -6.25
C THR A 650 -29.26 -5.41 -5.32
N GLN A 651 -28.25 -6.25 -5.42
CA GLN A 651 -27.04 -6.13 -4.57
C GLN A 651 -26.29 -4.84 -4.85
N TRP A 652 -26.12 -4.50 -6.14
CA TRP A 652 -25.44 -3.26 -6.52
C TRP A 652 -26.21 -2.02 -6.05
N ARG A 653 -27.54 -2.02 -6.16
CA ARG A 653 -28.42 -0.95 -5.66
C ARG A 653 -28.31 -0.81 -4.14
N THR A 654 -28.27 -1.93 -3.44
CA THR A 654 -28.10 -1.92 -1.99
C THR A 654 -26.76 -1.30 -1.57
N PHE A 655 -25.68 -1.53 -2.35
CA PHE A 655 -24.39 -0.91 -2.12
C PHE A 655 -24.35 0.57 -2.56
N SER A 656 -24.83 0.87 -3.75
CA SER A 656 -24.73 2.22 -4.34
C SER A 656 -25.79 3.20 -3.85
N GLY A 657 -26.91 2.70 -3.32
CA GLY A 657 -28.02 3.51 -2.83
C GLY A 657 -28.86 4.12 -3.96
N ASP A 658 -30.03 4.60 -3.61
CA ASP A 658 -30.92 5.36 -4.50
C ASP A 658 -30.52 6.85 -4.53
N ALA A 659 -29.39 7.12 -5.16
CA ALA A 659 -29.00 8.50 -5.44
C ALA A 659 -29.80 9.01 -6.65
N GLY A 660 -30.33 10.20 -6.58
CA GLY A 660 -31.29 10.74 -7.53
C GLY A 660 -30.81 11.03 -8.96
N ASP A 661 -29.68 10.48 -9.40
CA ASP A 661 -29.10 10.72 -10.72
C ASP A 661 -29.07 9.48 -11.62
N TYR A 662 -29.80 8.41 -11.29
CA TYR A 662 -30.00 7.28 -12.18
C TYR A 662 -30.88 7.66 -13.38
N LEU A 663 -30.50 7.17 -14.56
CA LEU A 663 -31.30 7.30 -15.78
C LEU A 663 -32.62 6.53 -15.68
N SER A 664 -32.60 5.37 -15.03
CA SER A 664 -33.81 4.58 -14.77
C SER A 664 -33.69 3.80 -13.46
N SER A 665 -34.82 3.35 -12.92
CA SER A 665 -34.84 2.59 -11.66
C SER A 665 -34.28 1.18 -11.78
N ASP A 666 -34.17 0.65 -12.99
CA ASP A 666 -33.84 -0.74 -13.31
C ASP A 666 -32.44 -0.91 -13.92
N THR A 667 -31.69 0.17 -14.12
CA THR A 667 -30.32 0.13 -14.68
C THR A 667 -29.30 0.84 -13.81
N ALA A 668 -28.00 0.59 -14.06
CA ALA A 668 -26.88 1.27 -13.43
C ALA A 668 -26.50 2.62 -14.10
N GLY A 669 -27.19 2.97 -15.19
CA GLY A 669 -26.94 4.20 -15.93
C GLY A 669 -27.24 5.47 -15.11
N ARG A 670 -26.38 6.49 -15.24
CA ARG A 670 -26.43 7.71 -14.44
C ARG A 670 -26.30 8.98 -15.31
N MET A 671 -26.85 10.08 -14.83
CA MET A 671 -26.62 11.41 -15.36
C MET A 671 -26.34 12.40 -14.22
N TRP A 672 -25.30 13.20 -14.36
CA TRP A 672 -24.98 14.25 -13.37
C TRP A 672 -24.33 15.45 -14.05
N ARG A 673 -24.20 16.53 -13.32
CA ARG A 673 -23.55 17.75 -13.79
C ARG A 673 -22.42 18.17 -12.85
N VAL A 674 -21.35 18.73 -13.42
CA VAL A 674 -20.29 19.46 -12.72
C VAL A 674 -20.03 20.73 -13.52
N GLY A 675 -20.31 21.89 -12.94
CA GLY A 675 -20.25 23.14 -13.70
C GLY A 675 -21.16 23.11 -14.93
N ARG A 676 -20.65 23.58 -16.06
CA ARG A 676 -21.35 23.57 -17.34
C ARG A 676 -21.17 22.28 -18.16
N VAL A 677 -20.68 21.22 -17.54
CA VAL A 677 -20.54 19.91 -18.18
C VAL A 677 -21.61 18.94 -17.67
N MET A 678 -22.33 18.31 -18.60
CA MET A 678 -23.23 17.20 -18.31
C MET A 678 -22.50 15.90 -18.61
N PHE A 679 -22.49 15.00 -17.65
CA PHE A 679 -21.98 13.64 -17.78
C PHE A 679 -23.15 12.67 -17.84
N ILE A 680 -23.09 11.73 -18.77
CA ILE A 680 -24.07 10.66 -18.92
C ILE A 680 -23.29 9.35 -19.02
N GLN A 681 -23.58 8.41 -18.13
CA GLN A 681 -22.99 7.08 -18.12
C GLN A 681 -24.11 6.07 -18.37
N THR A 682 -24.10 5.40 -19.52
CA THR A 682 -25.14 4.45 -19.89
C THR A 682 -24.79 3.03 -19.47
N ASP A 683 -25.79 2.31 -18.97
CA ASP A 683 -25.71 0.88 -18.68
C ASP A 683 -26.13 0.10 -19.93
N GLN A 684 -25.19 -0.60 -20.51
CA GLN A 684 -25.35 -1.34 -21.76
C GLN A 684 -25.51 -2.85 -21.54
N TRP A 685 -25.75 -3.27 -20.30
CA TRP A 685 -25.80 -4.69 -19.96
C TRP A 685 -27.09 -5.12 -19.27
N THR A 686 -27.66 -4.27 -18.41
CA THR A 686 -28.78 -4.65 -17.57
C THR A 686 -30.03 -5.04 -18.40
N MET A 687 -30.34 -4.31 -19.45
CA MET A 687 -31.53 -4.48 -20.26
C MET A 687 -31.25 -4.92 -21.71
N LYS A 688 -30.02 -5.37 -21.95
CA LYS A 688 -29.57 -5.81 -23.27
C LYS A 688 -30.28 -7.09 -23.71
N ASP A 689 -30.88 -7.08 -24.87
CA ASP A 689 -31.40 -8.31 -25.53
C ASP A 689 -30.24 -9.15 -26.06
N ASP A 690 -30.43 -10.47 -26.08
CA ASP A 690 -29.49 -11.37 -26.72
C ASP A 690 -29.62 -11.22 -28.28
N PRO A 691 -28.55 -10.77 -28.97
CA PRO A 691 -28.61 -10.56 -30.41
C PRO A 691 -28.87 -11.82 -31.22
N ASP A 692 -28.56 -12.98 -30.68
CA ASP A 692 -28.74 -14.28 -31.37
C ASP A 692 -30.12 -14.93 -31.07
N ALA A 693 -30.73 -14.57 -29.94
CA ALA A 693 -32.02 -15.16 -29.50
C ALA A 693 -33.22 -14.25 -29.77
N VAL A 694 -33.06 -12.93 -29.84
CA VAL A 694 -34.14 -11.96 -29.99
C VAL A 694 -34.09 -11.32 -31.37
N ALA A 695 -35.24 -11.36 -32.11
CA ALA A 695 -35.37 -10.68 -33.40
C ALA A 695 -35.48 -9.16 -33.24
N GLU A 696 -35.15 -8.40 -34.31
CA GLU A 696 -35.39 -6.95 -34.34
C GLU A 696 -36.89 -6.61 -34.27
N PRO A 697 -37.29 -5.51 -33.63
CA PRO A 697 -36.40 -4.54 -32.93
C PRO A 697 -36.02 -5.03 -31.53
N ARG A 698 -34.73 -5.08 -31.27
CA ARG A 698 -34.15 -5.42 -29.95
C ARG A 698 -33.50 -4.21 -29.30
N THR A 699 -33.35 -4.27 -28.00
CA THR A 699 -32.84 -3.14 -27.21
C THR A 699 -31.44 -3.41 -26.62
N PHE A 700 -30.65 -2.37 -26.59
CA PHE A 700 -29.33 -2.34 -25.94
C PHE A 700 -29.37 -1.64 -24.57
N LEU A 701 -30.15 -0.56 -24.47
CA LEU A 701 -30.28 0.25 -23.26
C LEU A 701 -31.55 -0.09 -22.45
N GLY A 702 -32.50 -0.77 -23.02
CA GLY A 702 -33.84 -0.87 -22.48
C GLY A 702 -34.68 0.39 -22.74
N ALA A 703 -36.01 0.23 -22.80
CA ALA A 703 -36.91 1.33 -23.17
C ALA A 703 -36.84 2.52 -22.19
N ALA A 704 -36.85 2.23 -20.90
CA ALA A 704 -36.83 3.27 -19.85
C ALA A 704 -35.52 4.10 -19.86
N GLN A 705 -34.38 3.43 -19.87
CA GLN A 705 -33.08 4.11 -19.89
C GLN A 705 -32.86 4.86 -21.22
N LYS A 706 -33.26 4.25 -22.37
CA LYS A 706 -33.17 4.93 -23.65
C LYS A 706 -33.99 6.23 -23.68
N GLN A 707 -35.23 6.18 -23.17
CA GLN A 707 -36.05 7.40 -23.09
C GLN A 707 -35.45 8.44 -22.17
N ALA A 708 -34.94 8.03 -20.99
CA ALA A 708 -34.27 8.94 -20.06
C ALA A 708 -32.98 9.53 -20.64
N PHE A 709 -32.22 8.75 -21.39
CA PHE A 709 -31.04 9.22 -22.12
C PHE A 709 -31.42 10.29 -23.16
N LYS A 710 -32.46 10.06 -23.94
CA LYS A 710 -32.99 11.05 -24.89
C LYS A 710 -33.48 12.32 -24.18
N ASN A 711 -34.14 12.18 -23.04
CA ASN A 711 -34.56 13.35 -22.21
C ASN A 711 -33.36 14.13 -21.68
N ALA A 712 -32.31 13.46 -21.22
CA ALA A 712 -31.06 14.09 -20.78
C ALA A 712 -30.38 14.85 -21.93
N LEU A 713 -30.32 14.25 -23.12
CA LEU A 713 -29.80 14.90 -24.31
C LEU A 713 -30.65 16.10 -24.75
N GLN A 714 -32.00 15.99 -24.66
CA GLN A 714 -32.88 17.12 -24.92
C GLN A 714 -32.67 18.27 -23.93
N LEU A 715 -32.58 17.93 -22.63
CA LEU A 715 -32.22 18.91 -21.59
C LEU A 715 -30.89 19.61 -21.92
N ALA A 716 -29.87 18.86 -22.30
CA ALA A 716 -28.60 19.42 -22.70
C ALA A 716 -28.71 20.29 -23.97
N ASN A 717 -29.55 19.93 -24.92
CA ASN A 717 -29.78 20.74 -26.12
C ASN A 717 -30.40 22.11 -25.78
N ASP A 718 -31.38 22.10 -24.90
CA ASP A 718 -32.21 23.28 -24.58
C ASP A 718 -31.56 24.19 -23.53
N SER A 719 -30.64 23.65 -22.73
CA SER A 719 -29.97 24.40 -21.65
C SER A 719 -28.77 25.20 -22.16
N ALA A 720 -28.82 26.52 -22.00
CA ALA A 720 -27.69 27.42 -22.32
C ALA A 720 -26.49 27.21 -21.38
N ASP A 721 -26.73 26.72 -20.17
CA ASP A 721 -25.75 26.47 -19.14
C ASP A 721 -25.11 25.08 -19.24
N VAL A 722 -25.39 24.28 -20.28
CA VAL A 722 -24.69 23.07 -20.65
C VAL A 722 -23.82 23.33 -21.88
N ALA A 723 -22.53 23.51 -21.66
CA ALA A 723 -21.56 23.77 -22.73
C ALA A 723 -20.95 22.53 -23.35
N LEU A 724 -20.93 21.40 -22.60
CA LEU A 724 -20.35 20.13 -23.03
C LEU A 724 -21.18 18.97 -22.47
N VAL A 725 -21.34 17.92 -23.27
CA VAL A 725 -21.88 16.63 -22.86
C VAL A 725 -20.79 15.56 -23.05
N VAL A 726 -20.42 14.89 -21.96
CA VAL A 726 -19.50 13.74 -21.98
C VAL A 726 -20.33 12.49 -21.76
N TRP A 727 -20.40 11.66 -22.78
CA TRP A 727 -21.11 10.37 -22.73
C TRP A 727 -20.11 9.25 -22.46
N TRP A 728 -20.18 8.68 -21.28
CA TRP A 728 -19.44 7.47 -20.90
C TRP A 728 -20.21 6.22 -21.33
N SER A 729 -19.56 5.36 -22.08
CA SER A 729 -20.14 4.13 -22.65
C SER A 729 -19.16 2.98 -22.45
N SER A 730 -19.64 1.81 -22.02
CA SER A 730 -18.77 0.62 -21.97
C SER A 730 -18.15 0.31 -23.34
N TRP A 731 -18.81 0.73 -24.40
CA TRP A 731 -18.42 0.41 -25.78
C TRP A 731 -18.14 1.65 -26.61
N THR A 732 -17.14 1.51 -27.49
CA THR A 732 -16.79 2.57 -28.45
C THR A 732 -17.79 2.65 -29.61
N THR A 733 -17.62 3.67 -30.47
CA THR A 733 -18.45 3.87 -31.66
C THR A 733 -18.07 2.98 -32.85
N LEU A 734 -16.85 2.48 -32.87
CA LEU A 734 -16.41 1.50 -33.88
C LEU A 734 -16.87 0.12 -33.46
N ASN A 735 -17.31 -0.65 -34.40
CA ASN A 735 -17.98 -1.87 -34.07
C ASN A 735 -17.72 -2.99 -35.09
N ASN A 736 -16.89 -3.94 -34.72
CA ASN A 736 -16.60 -5.13 -35.50
C ASN A 736 -17.04 -6.43 -34.82
N GLY A 737 -17.78 -6.39 -33.70
CA GLY A 737 -18.17 -7.56 -32.93
C GLY A 737 -19.66 -7.69 -32.69
N ASN A 738 -20.12 -8.93 -32.52
CA ASN A 738 -21.47 -9.22 -32.07
C ASN A 738 -21.70 -8.70 -30.65
N GLY A 739 -22.93 -8.31 -30.36
CA GLY A 739 -23.33 -7.85 -29.02
C GLY A 739 -23.03 -6.37 -28.72
N ARG A 740 -22.52 -5.60 -29.70
CA ARG A 740 -22.20 -4.17 -29.62
C ARG A 740 -23.25 -3.33 -30.36
N TRP A 741 -23.03 -2.01 -30.50
CA TRP A 741 -23.97 -1.07 -31.13
C TRP A 741 -24.50 -1.54 -32.49
N ASN A 742 -23.72 -2.20 -33.35
CA ASN A 742 -24.15 -2.73 -34.63
C ASN A 742 -25.09 -3.93 -34.53
N SER A 743 -25.08 -4.63 -33.41
CA SER A 743 -26.01 -5.73 -33.16
C SER A 743 -27.42 -5.24 -32.78
N PHE A 744 -27.60 -3.94 -32.59
CA PHE A 744 -28.87 -3.28 -32.24
C PHE A 744 -29.20 -2.16 -33.23
N PRO A 745 -29.30 -2.46 -34.52
CA PRO A 745 -29.37 -1.45 -35.59
C PRO A 745 -30.60 -0.56 -35.48
N ALA A 746 -31.76 -1.07 -35.07
CA ALA A 746 -32.97 -0.27 -34.91
C ALA A 746 -32.80 0.80 -33.82
N GLU A 747 -32.36 0.42 -32.63
CA GLU A 747 -32.13 1.35 -31.51
C GLU A 747 -31.01 2.34 -31.79
N THR A 748 -29.91 1.86 -32.35
CA THR A 748 -28.77 2.74 -32.68
C THR A 748 -29.16 3.78 -33.72
N THR A 749 -29.91 3.37 -34.76
CA THR A 749 -30.42 4.29 -35.81
C THR A 749 -31.39 5.31 -35.21
N GLU A 750 -32.23 4.90 -34.28
CA GLU A 750 -33.13 5.82 -33.55
C GLU A 750 -32.39 6.88 -32.76
N LEU A 751 -31.33 6.47 -32.04
CA LEU A 751 -30.49 7.37 -31.25
C LEU A 751 -29.65 8.30 -32.15
N GLU A 752 -29.06 7.77 -33.24
CA GLU A 752 -28.34 8.56 -34.25
C GLU A 752 -29.25 9.63 -34.84
N ALA A 753 -30.45 9.25 -35.29
CA ALA A 753 -31.44 10.20 -35.84
C ALA A 753 -31.88 11.26 -34.83
N PHE A 754 -32.03 10.88 -33.55
CA PHE A 754 -32.35 11.82 -32.47
C PHE A 754 -31.23 12.85 -32.26
N ILE A 755 -29.96 12.44 -32.28
CA ILE A 755 -28.81 13.30 -32.13
C ILE A 755 -28.58 14.16 -33.38
N ASP A 756 -28.73 13.58 -34.58
CA ASP A 756 -28.51 14.27 -35.85
C ASP A 756 -29.52 15.38 -36.09
N ALA A 757 -30.77 15.17 -35.63
CA ALA A 757 -31.80 16.21 -35.64
C ALA A 757 -31.46 17.42 -34.74
N ARG A 758 -30.42 17.35 -33.93
CA ARG A 758 -29.97 18.37 -32.97
C ARG A 758 -28.50 18.78 -33.19
N PRO A 759 -28.18 19.47 -34.28
CA PRO A 759 -26.76 19.74 -34.62
C PRO A 759 -26.02 20.58 -33.57
N ALA A 760 -26.73 21.44 -32.82
CA ALA A 760 -26.14 22.19 -31.71
C ALA A 760 -25.74 21.28 -30.55
N LEU A 761 -26.57 20.29 -30.20
CA LEU A 761 -26.25 19.24 -29.23
C LEU A 761 -25.07 18.41 -29.70
N LYS A 762 -25.12 17.89 -30.93
CA LYS A 762 -24.08 17.01 -31.48
C LYS A 762 -22.70 17.66 -31.44
N LYS A 763 -22.60 18.98 -31.72
CA LYS A 763 -21.36 19.73 -31.67
C LYS A 763 -20.73 19.79 -30.27
N LYS A 764 -21.50 19.69 -29.20
CA LYS A 764 -21.02 19.72 -27.81
C LYS A 764 -20.96 18.34 -27.15
N MET A 765 -21.12 17.26 -27.91
CA MET A 765 -21.00 15.89 -27.40
C MET A 765 -19.61 15.29 -27.67
N VAL A 766 -19.14 14.50 -26.72
CA VAL A 766 -17.97 13.64 -26.81
C VAL A 766 -18.33 12.30 -26.18
N LEU A 767 -18.02 11.20 -26.85
CA LEU A 767 -18.15 9.84 -26.32
C LEU A 767 -16.80 9.35 -25.80
N ILE A 768 -16.80 8.74 -24.62
CA ILE A 768 -15.62 8.05 -24.06
C ILE A 768 -16.00 6.60 -23.85
N GLY A 769 -15.24 5.71 -24.48
CA GLY A 769 -15.46 4.28 -24.49
C GLY A 769 -14.63 3.50 -23.47
N GLY A 770 -14.97 2.22 -23.29
CA GLY A 770 -14.26 1.24 -22.50
C GLY A 770 -13.99 -0.06 -23.23
N ASP A 771 -13.89 -1.19 -22.54
CA ASP A 771 -13.83 -2.60 -22.96
C ASP A 771 -12.67 -3.01 -23.89
N SER A 772 -12.32 -2.22 -24.87
CA SER A 772 -11.48 -2.63 -26.01
C SER A 772 -10.01 -2.93 -25.67
N HIS A 773 -9.56 -2.71 -24.43
CA HIS A 773 -8.18 -2.89 -23.95
C HIS A 773 -7.14 -2.22 -24.87
N SER A 774 -7.48 -1.09 -25.43
CA SER A 774 -6.69 -0.41 -26.46
C SER A 774 -6.82 1.10 -26.39
N LEU A 775 -5.91 1.80 -27.08
CA LEU A 775 -6.03 3.22 -27.36
C LEU A 775 -6.75 3.41 -28.70
N GLN A 776 -7.84 4.18 -28.71
CA GLN A 776 -8.59 4.49 -29.91
C GLN A 776 -9.10 5.92 -29.85
N VAL A 777 -8.84 6.70 -30.89
CA VAL A 777 -9.27 8.09 -30.99
C VAL A 777 -9.85 8.36 -32.37
N ASP A 778 -11.10 8.80 -32.39
CA ASP A 778 -11.76 9.42 -33.54
C ASP A 778 -12.17 10.84 -33.20
N SER A 779 -11.71 11.80 -33.96
CA SER A 779 -12.05 13.22 -33.77
C SER A 779 -13.47 13.59 -34.21
N GLY A 780 -14.24 12.63 -34.70
CA GLY A 780 -15.54 12.81 -35.33
C GLY A 780 -15.43 13.02 -36.84
N THR A 781 -14.26 12.79 -37.44
CA THR A 781 -14.04 12.95 -38.89
C THR A 781 -14.31 11.68 -39.69
N ARG A 782 -14.37 10.54 -39.01
CA ARG A 782 -14.57 9.24 -39.65
C ARG A 782 -16.02 9.01 -40.07
N SER A 783 -16.16 8.40 -41.27
CA SER A 783 -17.45 8.22 -41.95
C SER A 783 -17.72 6.80 -42.44
N GLY A 784 -16.86 5.83 -42.13
CA GLY A 784 -17.03 4.44 -42.54
C GLY A 784 -18.37 3.84 -42.02
N SER A 785 -18.90 2.83 -42.69
CA SER A 785 -20.15 2.17 -42.31
C SER A 785 -20.07 1.45 -40.95
N SER A 786 -18.88 1.08 -40.55
CA SER A 786 -18.61 0.44 -39.26
C SER A 786 -18.69 1.40 -38.06
N PHE A 787 -18.66 2.73 -38.30
CA PHE A 787 -18.77 3.73 -37.24
C PHE A 787 -20.23 4.06 -36.97
N ARG A 788 -20.57 4.12 -35.70
CA ARG A 788 -21.83 4.65 -35.19
C ARG A 788 -21.64 6.06 -34.62
N PHE A 789 -22.72 6.83 -34.51
CA PHE A 789 -22.70 8.19 -33.99
C PHE A 789 -21.70 9.12 -34.73
N LYS A 790 -21.65 9.00 -36.05
CA LYS A 790 -20.72 9.74 -36.93
C LYS A 790 -20.74 11.24 -36.67
N GLY A 791 -19.58 11.88 -36.78
CA GLY A 791 -19.43 13.33 -36.57
C GLY A 791 -19.33 13.74 -35.10
N MET A 792 -19.34 12.79 -34.16
CA MET A 792 -19.08 13.00 -32.74
C MET A 792 -17.71 12.39 -32.39
N PRO A 793 -16.86 13.12 -31.61
CA PRO A 793 -15.60 12.54 -31.16
C PRO A 793 -15.83 11.29 -30.32
N SER A 794 -15.04 10.26 -30.55
CA SER A 794 -15.04 9.02 -29.80
C SER A 794 -13.65 8.70 -29.32
N LEU A 795 -13.46 8.63 -28.00
CA LEU A 795 -12.18 8.50 -27.35
C LEU A 795 -12.19 7.26 -26.45
N ASN A 796 -11.11 6.49 -26.47
CA ASN A 796 -10.98 5.33 -25.62
C ASN A 796 -9.53 5.13 -25.20
N VAL A 797 -9.34 4.90 -23.94
CA VAL A 797 -8.19 4.21 -23.36
C VAL A 797 -8.70 3.31 -22.26
N SER A 798 -8.62 2.02 -22.49
CA SER A 798 -9.14 1.02 -21.54
C SER A 798 -8.15 -0.11 -21.31
N GLY A 799 -8.38 -0.81 -20.21
CA GLY A 799 -7.48 -1.73 -19.58
C GLY A 799 -6.68 -1.03 -18.50
N PHE A 800 -7.31 -0.76 -17.31
CA PHE A 800 -6.58 -0.21 -16.17
C PHE A 800 -5.32 -1.01 -15.85
N ASN A 801 -5.42 -2.33 -15.94
CA ASN A 801 -4.29 -3.26 -15.83
C ASN A 801 -4.59 -4.61 -16.50
N ARG A 802 -5.53 -4.64 -17.43
CA ARG A 802 -5.86 -5.81 -18.24
C ARG A 802 -5.27 -5.63 -19.63
N SER A 803 -4.36 -6.50 -20.02
CA SER A 803 -3.83 -6.55 -21.39
C SER A 803 -4.75 -7.30 -22.32
N SER A 804 -4.75 -6.88 -23.60
CA SER A 804 -5.23 -7.74 -24.69
C SER A 804 -4.02 -8.14 -25.54
N THR A 805 -3.90 -9.43 -25.85
CA THR A 805 -2.87 -9.95 -26.78
C THR A 805 -3.26 -9.74 -28.26
N SER A 806 -4.53 -9.56 -28.51
CA SER A 806 -5.09 -9.19 -29.83
C SER A 806 -5.67 -7.80 -29.68
N GLY A 807 -5.06 -6.80 -30.28
CA GLY A 807 -5.64 -5.46 -30.30
C GLY A 807 -7.13 -5.55 -30.60
N GLY A 808 -7.96 -5.21 -29.59
CA GLY A 808 -9.40 -5.24 -29.75
C GLY A 808 -9.82 -4.44 -30.97
N ASP A 809 -10.89 -4.76 -31.59
CA ASP A 809 -11.59 -4.05 -32.67
C ASP A 809 -10.78 -3.59 -33.91
N GLY A 810 -9.50 -3.94 -34.04
CA GLY A 810 -8.67 -3.60 -35.17
C GLY A 810 -8.28 -2.12 -35.26
N ASN A 811 -7.18 -1.85 -35.94
CA ASN A 811 -6.66 -0.49 -36.13
C ASN A 811 -7.31 0.25 -37.31
N VAL A 812 -8.36 -0.32 -37.91
CA VAL A 812 -8.97 0.22 -39.12
C VAL A 812 -10.03 1.24 -38.78
N GLY A 813 -9.87 2.42 -39.28
CA GLY A 813 -10.91 3.46 -39.24
C GLY A 813 -10.74 4.50 -38.15
N TRP A 814 -9.82 4.35 -37.19
CA TRP A 814 -9.51 5.35 -36.17
C TRP A 814 -8.50 6.38 -36.65
N ASP A 815 -8.55 7.62 -36.11
CA ASP A 815 -7.53 8.65 -36.38
C ASP A 815 -6.22 8.26 -35.70
N ILE A 816 -6.33 7.77 -34.46
CA ILE A 816 -5.25 7.17 -33.69
C ILE A 816 -5.75 5.83 -33.18
N ALA A 817 -5.02 4.78 -33.47
CA ALA A 817 -5.27 3.47 -32.88
C ALA A 817 -3.94 2.82 -32.52
N ASN A 818 -3.86 2.27 -31.32
CA ASN A 818 -2.78 1.41 -30.90
C ASN A 818 -3.41 0.18 -30.24
N GLY A 819 -3.24 -0.96 -30.89
CA GLY A 819 -3.92 -2.21 -30.54
C GLY A 819 -3.56 -2.79 -29.18
N SER A 820 -2.49 -2.31 -28.55
CA SER A 820 -2.17 -2.68 -27.19
C SER A 820 -1.37 -1.57 -26.53
N LEU A 821 -1.90 -0.99 -25.48
CA LEU A 821 -1.18 -0.04 -24.62
C LEU A 821 0.03 -0.66 -23.95
N ILE A 822 0.03 -1.97 -23.83
CA ILE A 822 0.95 -2.76 -23.03
C ILE A 822 2.06 -3.36 -23.89
N ASN A 823 1.80 -3.67 -25.17
CA ASN A 823 2.70 -4.48 -26.00
C ASN A 823 3.65 -3.71 -26.92
N ALA A 824 3.86 -2.43 -26.76
CA ALA A 824 4.87 -1.71 -27.52
C ALA A 824 6.32 -2.04 -27.06
N GLY A 825 6.69 -3.32 -27.05
CA GLY A 825 8.06 -3.78 -26.77
C GLY A 825 8.48 -3.75 -25.30
N ILE A 826 7.53 -3.70 -24.38
CA ILE A 826 7.78 -3.62 -22.93
C ILE A 826 7.14 -4.83 -22.25
N PRO A 827 7.81 -5.48 -21.27
CA PRO A 827 7.25 -6.60 -20.53
C PRO A 827 5.88 -6.29 -19.95
N GLU A 828 4.94 -7.22 -20.08
CA GLU A 828 3.51 -7.07 -19.79
C GLU A 828 3.15 -6.76 -18.33
N GLN A 829 4.06 -6.89 -17.41
CA GLN A 829 3.78 -6.71 -15.98
C GLN A 829 3.91 -5.24 -15.57
N GLY A 830 2.81 -4.70 -15.08
CA GLY A 830 2.79 -3.43 -14.38
C GLY A 830 2.31 -2.21 -15.18
N TRP A 831 1.84 -2.37 -16.42
CA TRP A 831 1.27 -1.26 -17.19
C TRP A 831 -0.25 -1.19 -17.08
N GLY A 832 -0.78 0.02 -17.15
CA GLY A 832 -2.21 0.29 -17.24
C GLY A 832 -2.48 1.61 -17.94
N GLY A 833 -3.71 1.79 -18.41
CA GLY A 833 -4.13 3.01 -19.08
C GLY A 833 -5.45 3.55 -18.55
N TYR A 834 -5.60 4.88 -18.49
CA TYR A 834 -6.83 5.54 -18.08
C TYR A 834 -7.07 6.86 -18.82
N SER A 835 -8.33 7.25 -18.93
CA SER A 835 -8.77 8.55 -19.43
C SER A 835 -8.61 9.61 -18.35
N HIS A 836 -7.87 10.67 -18.63
CA HIS A 836 -7.77 11.87 -17.80
C HIS A 836 -8.41 13.03 -18.53
N LEU A 837 -9.43 13.64 -17.94
CA LEU A 837 -10.13 14.77 -18.50
C LEU A 837 -9.84 16.02 -17.68
N SER A 838 -9.36 17.06 -18.35
CA SER A 838 -9.21 18.39 -17.78
C SER A 838 -10.26 19.33 -18.41
N ILE A 839 -11.05 19.96 -17.57
CA ILE A 839 -12.01 20.98 -17.94
C ILE A 839 -11.50 22.33 -17.41
N THR A 840 -11.29 23.27 -18.30
CA THR A 840 -10.99 24.67 -17.94
C THR A 840 -12.13 25.52 -18.45
N ASP A 841 -12.85 26.18 -17.55
CA ASP A 841 -14.01 26.98 -17.89
C ASP A 841 -13.94 28.36 -17.23
N ASN A 842 -13.87 29.41 -18.05
CA ASN A 842 -13.80 30.82 -17.62
C ASN A 842 -15.13 31.56 -17.82
N GLY A 843 -16.22 30.85 -18.18
CA GLY A 843 -17.54 31.42 -18.47
C GLY A 843 -17.74 31.80 -19.91
N LYS A 844 -16.70 32.20 -20.63
CA LYS A 844 -16.78 32.53 -22.07
C LYS A 844 -16.38 31.31 -22.92
N GLU A 845 -15.35 30.64 -22.53
CA GLU A 845 -14.81 29.47 -23.19
C GLU A 845 -14.73 28.29 -22.19
N LEU A 846 -15.19 27.12 -22.60
CA LEU A 846 -14.92 25.86 -21.95
C LEU A 846 -13.94 25.08 -22.81
N ARG A 847 -12.76 24.80 -22.28
CA ARG A 847 -11.75 23.95 -22.89
C ARG A 847 -11.83 22.57 -22.31
N PHE A 848 -12.06 21.60 -23.14
CA PHE A 848 -12.03 20.17 -22.82
C PHE A 848 -10.72 19.60 -23.34
N ARG A 849 -9.99 18.93 -22.48
CA ARG A 849 -8.80 18.16 -22.84
C ARG A 849 -8.92 16.76 -22.25
N TRP A 850 -8.94 15.78 -23.13
CA TRP A 850 -8.80 14.38 -22.79
C TRP A 850 -7.37 13.95 -23.07
N GLU A 851 -6.81 13.17 -22.15
CA GLU A 851 -5.50 12.54 -22.27
C GLU A 851 -5.60 11.05 -22.00
N ALA A 852 -5.07 10.25 -22.89
CA ALA A 852 -4.79 8.85 -22.64
C ALA A 852 -3.51 8.77 -21.80
N ARG A 853 -3.67 8.46 -20.53
CA ARG A 853 -2.58 8.29 -19.58
C ARG A 853 -2.18 6.84 -19.50
N ARG A 854 -0.89 6.58 -19.52
CA ARG A 854 -0.31 5.27 -19.31
C ARG A 854 0.54 5.31 -18.05
N VAL A 855 0.37 4.30 -17.20
CA VAL A 855 1.05 4.17 -15.91
C VAL A 855 1.92 2.92 -15.92
N HIS A 856 3.19 3.07 -15.59
CA HIS A 856 4.12 1.99 -15.38
C HIS A 856 4.42 1.80 -13.89
N GLN A 857 4.21 0.61 -13.40
CA GLN A 857 4.48 0.24 -12.01
C GLN A 857 6.00 0.09 -11.79
N LEU A 858 6.56 0.85 -10.85
CA LEU A 858 7.92 0.70 -10.35
C LEU A 858 7.94 -0.17 -9.08
N THR A 859 7.01 0.10 -8.17
CA THR A 859 6.77 -0.71 -6.96
C THR A 859 5.25 -0.85 -6.74
N SER A 860 4.83 -1.49 -5.67
CA SER A 860 3.40 -1.56 -5.32
C SER A 860 2.75 -0.19 -5.08
N THR A 861 3.53 0.85 -4.81
CA THR A 861 3.01 2.19 -4.48
C THR A 861 3.62 3.32 -5.30
N THR A 862 4.69 3.08 -6.06
CA THR A 862 5.35 4.06 -6.92
C THR A 862 5.17 3.74 -8.39
N TYR A 863 5.11 4.77 -9.22
CA TYR A 863 4.83 4.63 -10.64
C TYR A 863 5.51 5.75 -11.44
N GLU A 864 5.67 5.48 -12.73
CA GLU A 864 5.91 6.50 -13.76
C GLU A 864 4.64 6.66 -14.59
N GLU A 865 4.39 7.86 -15.06
CA GLU A 865 3.20 8.18 -15.86
C GLU A 865 3.57 9.01 -17.08
N ASP A 866 2.99 8.66 -18.22
CA ASP A 866 3.11 9.46 -19.45
C ASP A 866 1.77 9.65 -20.16
N THR A 867 1.70 10.71 -20.98
CA THR A 867 0.57 10.94 -21.89
C THR A 867 0.92 10.34 -23.23
N ILE A 868 0.16 9.35 -23.67
CA ILE A 868 0.39 8.65 -24.94
C ILE A 868 -0.44 9.20 -26.10
N ALA A 869 -1.56 9.86 -25.80
CA ALA A 869 -2.36 10.60 -26.76
C ALA A 869 -3.18 11.70 -26.05
N PHE A 870 -3.61 12.70 -26.79
CA PHE A 870 -4.59 13.65 -26.28
C PHE A 870 -5.55 14.11 -27.38
N PHE A 871 -6.74 14.51 -26.96
CA PHE A 871 -7.74 15.23 -27.75
C PHE A 871 -8.14 16.50 -27.00
N GLU A 872 -8.15 17.63 -27.68
CA GLU A 872 -8.51 18.90 -27.09
C GLU A 872 -9.48 19.66 -27.97
N ARG A 873 -10.52 20.23 -27.34
CA ARG A 873 -11.53 21.05 -28.02
C ARG A 873 -12.05 22.16 -27.13
N SER A 874 -12.24 23.33 -27.73
CA SER A 874 -12.88 24.49 -27.07
C SER A 874 -14.34 24.63 -27.47
N TYR A 875 -15.17 24.99 -26.51
CA TYR A 875 -16.59 25.23 -26.64
C TYR A 875 -16.90 26.64 -26.13
N GLY A 876 -17.40 27.54 -26.99
CA GLY A 876 -17.70 28.93 -26.64
C GLY A 876 -18.29 29.69 -27.81
N THR A 877 -18.71 30.94 -27.58
CA THR A 877 -19.43 31.76 -28.58
C THR A 877 -18.51 32.30 -29.66
N ASP A 878 -17.20 32.43 -29.44
CA ASP A 878 -16.30 33.22 -30.30
C ASP A 878 -14.98 32.52 -30.72
N VAL A 879 -14.78 31.22 -30.46
CA VAL A 879 -13.49 30.59 -30.73
C VAL A 879 -13.59 29.48 -31.79
N GLN A 880 -12.89 29.72 -32.91
CA GLN A 880 -12.75 28.77 -34.01
C GLN A 880 -11.28 28.27 -34.15
N ASN A 881 -10.68 27.70 -33.13
CA ASN A 881 -9.32 27.17 -33.24
C ASN A 881 -9.18 25.75 -32.68
N ALA A 882 -8.59 24.87 -33.47
CA ALA A 882 -8.20 23.52 -33.05
C ALA A 882 -6.69 23.33 -33.17
N TYR A 883 -6.13 22.51 -32.30
CA TYR A 883 -4.69 22.32 -32.20
C TYR A 883 -4.30 20.84 -32.11
N MET A 884 -3.20 20.47 -32.77
CA MET A 884 -2.59 19.15 -32.71
C MET A 884 -1.08 19.25 -32.46
N GLY A 885 -0.47 18.27 -31.79
CA GLY A 885 0.97 18.28 -31.54
C GLY A 885 1.56 16.87 -31.25
N GLY A 886 2.73 16.57 -31.85
CA GLY A 886 3.55 15.38 -31.65
C GLY A 886 4.69 15.25 -32.68
N THR A 887 5.73 14.47 -32.38
CA THR A 887 7.01 14.43 -33.10
C THR A 887 7.01 13.71 -34.47
N GLN A 888 5.93 13.16 -34.91
CA GLN A 888 5.62 12.88 -36.32
C GLN A 888 4.15 13.14 -36.57
N ALA A 889 3.78 14.42 -36.55
CA ALA A 889 2.41 14.80 -36.72
C ALA A 889 2.04 14.62 -38.20
N LYS A 890 1.16 13.67 -38.48
CA LYS A 890 0.18 13.90 -39.53
C LYS A 890 -0.81 14.91 -38.97
N PHE A 891 -0.64 16.16 -39.36
CA PHE A 891 -1.57 17.20 -39.02
C PHE A 891 -2.90 16.97 -39.69
N VAL A 892 -3.95 16.81 -38.93
CA VAL A 892 -5.33 16.96 -39.40
C VAL A 892 -5.96 18.04 -38.54
N SER A 893 -6.00 19.27 -39.07
CA SER A 893 -6.81 20.31 -38.45
C SER A 893 -8.14 20.42 -39.18
N GLN A 894 -9.22 20.13 -38.50
CA GLN A 894 -10.55 20.56 -38.89
C GLN A 894 -11.23 21.24 -37.71
N GLY A 895 -11.35 22.54 -37.75
CA GLY A 895 -11.98 23.33 -36.71
C GLY A 895 -11.17 23.35 -35.39
N ASN A 896 -11.88 23.39 -34.25
CA ASN A 896 -11.32 23.60 -32.90
C ASN A 896 -10.76 22.33 -32.22
N THR A 897 -10.17 21.37 -32.95
CA THR A 897 -9.76 20.05 -32.42
C THR A 897 -8.26 19.80 -32.50
N ARG A 898 -7.66 19.30 -31.42
CA ARG A 898 -6.24 18.88 -31.33
C ARG A 898 -6.13 17.39 -31.06
N LEU A 899 -5.30 16.68 -31.82
CA LEU A 899 -4.98 15.26 -31.68
C LEU A 899 -3.47 15.03 -31.67
N TRP A 900 -3.00 14.17 -30.76
CA TRP A 900 -1.61 13.78 -30.70
C TRP A 900 -1.45 12.34 -30.20
N SER A 901 -0.47 11.59 -30.76
CA SER A 901 -0.05 10.30 -30.22
C SER A 901 1.47 10.24 -30.13
N ARG A 902 1.97 9.57 -29.11
CA ARG A 902 3.38 9.26 -28.93
C ARG A 902 3.64 7.85 -29.43
N GLU A 903 4.55 7.71 -30.41
CA GLU A 903 4.87 6.40 -30.98
C GLU A 903 6.06 5.70 -30.31
N GLU A 904 6.91 6.41 -29.52
CA GLU A 904 8.09 5.80 -28.89
C GLU A 904 8.32 6.24 -27.43
N LYS A 905 8.80 5.27 -26.65
CA LYS A 905 9.23 5.45 -25.26
C LYS A 905 10.60 6.16 -25.24
N GLY A 906 10.71 7.30 -24.58
CA GLY A 906 12.00 7.94 -24.27
C GLY A 906 12.28 9.31 -24.87
N SER A 907 11.47 9.86 -25.76
CA SER A 907 11.66 11.23 -26.24
C SER A 907 10.93 12.24 -25.36
N ALA A 908 11.67 13.17 -24.77
CA ALA A 908 11.07 14.29 -24.05
C ALA A 908 10.22 15.15 -25.00
N TYR A 909 8.96 15.37 -24.65
CA TYR A 909 8.07 16.28 -25.38
C TYR A 909 8.41 17.73 -25.05
N THR A 910 8.72 18.51 -26.06
CA THR A 910 8.74 19.98 -25.96
C THR A 910 7.57 20.52 -26.77
N PRO A 911 6.63 21.26 -26.16
CA PRO A 911 5.55 21.88 -26.92
C PRO A 911 6.13 22.87 -27.93
N GLY A 912 6.04 22.53 -29.20
CA GLY A 912 6.36 23.47 -30.28
C GLY A 912 5.26 24.55 -30.36
N SER A 913 5.63 25.80 -30.25
CA SER A 913 4.76 26.90 -30.65
C SER A 913 4.50 26.80 -32.14
N VAL A 914 3.25 26.62 -32.52
CA VAL A 914 2.84 26.72 -33.93
C VAL A 914 2.47 28.16 -34.18
N ALA A 915 3.16 28.79 -35.13
CA ALA A 915 2.86 30.12 -35.65
C ALA A 915 1.50 30.13 -36.36
#